data_7e8f6439871be60629c7a6621ef770f7
#
_entry.id   7e8f6439871be60629c7a6621ef770f7
#
_cell.length_a   1.000
_cell.length_b   1.000
_cell.length_c   1.000
_cell.angle_alpha   90.00
_cell.angle_beta   90.00
_cell.angle_gamma   90.00
#
_symmetry.space_group_name_H-M   'P 1'
#
loop_
_entity.id
_entity.type
_entity.pdbx_description
1 polymer ?
#
loop_
_entity_poly.entity_id
_entity_poly.type
_entity_poly.pdbx_seq_one_letter_code
_entity_poly.pdbx_strand_id
1 'polypeptide(L)'
;MSFPQLHTVTSYSLLSSTVRIRSYVKQAKALGYQTLAITDINVLHGAVEFYEACQEAGIQPIIGLRLEYTPAEKEGHSELLLFAKNLKGYQQLMQLSSSKMTTEGPFYLAEHQSLLSDLFAVTLSAKGEVAQTFFEDEQQAVHAFQQLASYFDPQSLFVEHSFSMNQQRNPALFSFYQREQLPGVALQEVRHLTKEEGFAVTVLESIKENNQLNITSQTPEIEGLNYLREAETTMEQMLQIAGAEVVQNTIQLAGNCRVDIPLHQKLLPHFPVLANQTAGSYLRTLCLEKLPERVPHLNEVYQKRLEKELTIIHNMGFDDYFLIVWDVMDFCHNNQIVTGAGRGSAAGSLVSYVLSITDVDPIKYDLLFERFLNPERYTMPDIDLDIPDNRREEVLAYVSQKYGHYHMAQIATFGTMAAKMVLRDVARVFGLSQSEANRWSAAVPNKLKITLEEAYQESKRMQELVNFSPNNQLLYKTAVQLEGLPRHVSTHAAGVVISDENLLNLVPLQPGSNEILLTQFTMNDVEKIGLLKMDFLGLRNLSIIDDTLTAVKRVYNQTIRLNQIPLNDETTLALFRKGETSGVFQFESAGIRNVLRKLGPTSIEDIAAVNALYRPGPMQNIDVFIRRKKGLEQISYPEPSLAPILENTYGIIVYQEQIMQVAAKMAGFSLGQADILRRAISKKKKDVLDEERNHFVNGALQQGYPQETANQVYDYIERFANYGFNRSHAFAYSFIGFQMAYLKVHYPSAFYVALLHSVRHNPTKIKEYIGEVEKTSRRFCSRQLTKVTTAFT
;
A
#
# COMPACT_ATOMS: atom_id res chain seq x y z
N MET A 1 20.26 -29.96 -20.87
CA MET A 1 19.38 -28.80 -20.63
C MET A 1 18.34 -29.23 -19.61
N SER A 2 18.02 -28.39 -18.63
CA SER A 2 16.96 -28.70 -17.66
C SER A 2 15.59 -28.46 -18.29
N PHE A 3 14.57 -29.25 -17.92
CA PHE A 3 13.21 -29.06 -18.36
C PHE A 3 12.67 -27.73 -17.80
N PRO A 4 12.03 -26.85 -18.60
CA PRO A 4 11.46 -25.60 -18.08
C PRO A 4 10.08 -25.86 -17.48
N GLN A 5 9.77 -25.21 -16.34
CA GLN A 5 8.42 -25.20 -15.76
C GLN A 5 7.64 -24.03 -16.34
N LEU A 6 6.71 -24.28 -17.27
CA LEU A 6 6.03 -23.24 -18.03
C LEU A 6 4.59 -22.96 -17.59
N HIS A 7 3.93 -23.85 -16.86
CA HIS A 7 2.54 -23.68 -16.46
C HIS A 7 2.42 -23.70 -14.93
N THR A 8 2.52 -22.54 -14.31
CA THR A 8 2.37 -22.38 -12.85
C THR A 8 1.35 -21.28 -12.54
N VAL A 9 0.28 -21.69 -11.87
CA VAL A 9 -0.74 -20.79 -11.33
C VAL A 9 -0.33 -20.40 -9.91
N THR A 10 -0.15 -19.13 -9.63
CA THR A 10 0.25 -18.66 -8.29
C THR A 10 -0.96 -18.32 -7.41
N SER A 11 -0.69 -18.01 -6.15
CA SER A 11 -1.71 -17.56 -5.20
C SER A 11 -2.39 -16.23 -5.63
N TYR A 12 -1.83 -15.52 -6.59
CA TYR A 12 -2.45 -14.32 -7.18
C TYR A 12 -3.60 -14.64 -8.15
N SER A 13 -3.73 -15.88 -8.60
CA SER A 13 -5.00 -16.42 -9.12
C SER A 13 -5.87 -16.79 -7.93
N LEU A 14 -6.56 -15.79 -7.38
CA LEU A 14 -7.20 -15.82 -6.08
C LEU A 14 -8.05 -17.06 -5.85
N LEU A 15 -7.85 -17.71 -4.71
CA LEU A 15 -8.56 -18.92 -4.28
C LEU A 15 -8.45 -20.10 -5.27
N SER A 16 -7.35 -20.19 -6.01
CA SER A 16 -7.13 -21.27 -7.01
C SER A 16 -5.80 -22.01 -6.85
N SER A 17 -4.88 -21.49 -6.03
CA SER A 17 -3.53 -22.05 -5.84
C SER A 17 -2.94 -21.67 -4.48
N THR A 18 -2.09 -22.54 -3.91
CA THR A 18 -1.30 -22.26 -2.69
C THR A 18 0.11 -21.75 -2.99
N VAL A 19 0.51 -21.66 -4.26
CA VAL A 19 1.87 -21.32 -4.70
C VAL A 19 2.21 -19.88 -4.38
N ARG A 20 3.07 -19.67 -3.36
CA ARG A 20 3.68 -18.36 -3.05
C ARG A 20 4.94 -18.19 -3.89
N ILE A 21 5.07 -17.08 -4.59
CA ILE A 21 6.11 -16.82 -5.59
C ILE A 21 7.53 -17.10 -5.05
N ARG A 22 7.92 -16.48 -3.94
CA ARG A 22 9.27 -16.66 -3.39
C ARG A 22 9.56 -18.10 -2.96
N SER A 23 8.55 -18.79 -2.40
CA SER A 23 8.66 -20.22 -2.06
C SER A 23 8.78 -21.09 -3.30
N TYR A 24 8.02 -20.80 -4.35
CA TYR A 24 8.09 -21.47 -5.64
C TYR A 24 9.49 -21.36 -6.25
N VAL A 25 10.03 -20.15 -6.39
CA VAL A 25 11.36 -19.96 -6.97
C VAL A 25 12.46 -20.67 -6.15
N LYS A 26 12.39 -20.57 -4.83
CA LYS A 26 13.34 -21.25 -3.93
C LYS A 26 13.29 -22.78 -4.07
N GLN A 27 12.08 -23.35 -4.07
CA GLN A 27 11.91 -24.80 -4.18
C GLN A 27 12.26 -25.31 -5.57
N ALA A 28 11.84 -24.60 -6.63
CA ALA A 28 12.17 -24.97 -8.00
C ALA A 28 13.69 -24.97 -8.25
N LYS A 29 14.44 -24.02 -7.68
CA LYS A 29 15.91 -24.02 -7.73
C LYS A 29 16.49 -25.29 -7.07
N ALA A 30 15.97 -25.68 -5.92
CA ALA A 30 16.40 -26.89 -5.22
C ALA A 30 16.06 -28.18 -5.99
N LEU A 31 14.97 -28.15 -6.78
CA LEU A 31 14.53 -29.27 -7.65
C LEU A 31 15.16 -29.26 -9.05
N GLY A 32 16.17 -28.41 -9.29
CA GLY A 32 17.01 -28.42 -10.49
C GLY A 32 16.48 -27.60 -11.68
N TYR A 33 15.44 -26.79 -11.50
CA TYR A 33 14.93 -25.91 -12.57
C TYR A 33 15.87 -24.72 -12.81
N GLN A 34 16.06 -24.36 -14.08
CA GLN A 34 16.83 -23.20 -14.53
C GLN A 34 15.94 -22.14 -15.20
N THR A 35 14.73 -22.53 -15.61
CA THR A 35 13.76 -21.66 -16.27
C THR A 35 12.37 -21.90 -15.69
N LEU A 36 11.71 -20.84 -15.25
CA LEU A 36 10.39 -20.87 -14.64
C LEU A 36 9.45 -19.90 -15.33
N ALA A 37 8.16 -20.23 -15.37
CA ALA A 37 7.11 -19.30 -15.74
C ALA A 37 6.04 -19.19 -14.66
N ILE A 38 5.32 -18.07 -14.68
CA ILE A 38 4.01 -17.91 -14.05
C ILE A 38 2.96 -17.69 -15.13
N THR A 39 1.77 -18.26 -14.91
CA THR A 39 0.64 -18.17 -15.84
C THR A 39 -0.65 -18.01 -15.07
N ASP A 40 -0.78 -16.88 -14.36
CA ASP A 40 -1.96 -16.58 -13.57
C ASP A 40 -3.19 -16.32 -14.47
N ILE A 41 -4.37 -16.59 -13.92
CA ILE A 41 -5.64 -16.56 -14.68
C ILE A 41 -6.10 -15.11 -14.83
N ASN A 42 -6.09 -14.60 -16.06
CA ASN A 42 -6.51 -13.25 -16.46
C ASN A 42 -5.74 -12.08 -15.84
N VAL A 43 -4.80 -12.33 -14.93
CA VAL A 43 -4.10 -11.28 -14.15
C VAL A 43 -2.58 -11.45 -14.15
N LEU A 44 -1.88 -10.33 -13.90
CA LEU A 44 -0.42 -10.28 -13.83
C LEU A 44 0.09 -9.75 -12.47
N HIS A 45 -0.72 -9.88 -11.40
CA HIS A 45 -0.43 -9.35 -10.07
C HIS A 45 0.97 -9.66 -9.54
N GLY A 46 1.47 -10.87 -9.80
CA GLY A 46 2.75 -11.36 -9.29
C GLY A 46 3.95 -11.17 -10.21
N ALA A 47 3.80 -10.52 -11.38
CA ALA A 47 4.84 -10.49 -12.41
C ALA A 47 6.15 -9.85 -11.93
N VAL A 48 6.08 -8.73 -11.23
CA VAL A 48 7.27 -8.01 -10.72
C VAL A 48 7.95 -8.80 -9.61
N GLU A 49 7.18 -9.29 -8.62
CA GLU A 49 7.72 -10.12 -7.54
C GLU A 49 8.41 -11.38 -8.07
N PHE A 50 7.80 -12.03 -9.06
CA PHE A 50 8.36 -13.22 -9.69
C PHE A 50 9.67 -12.93 -10.45
N TYR A 51 9.67 -11.85 -11.25
CA TYR A 51 10.86 -11.42 -11.99
C TYR A 51 12.03 -11.19 -11.03
N GLU A 52 11.85 -10.42 -9.96
CA GLU A 52 12.89 -10.15 -8.97
C GLU A 52 13.36 -11.43 -8.26
N ALA A 53 12.42 -12.28 -7.81
CA ALA A 53 12.77 -13.52 -7.13
C ALA A 53 13.61 -14.46 -8.02
N CYS A 54 13.31 -14.52 -9.32
CA CYS A 54 14.09 -15.28 -10.30
C CYS A 54 15.47 -14.68 -10.52
N GLN A 55 15.57 -13.35 -10.64
CA GLN A 55 16.86 -12.66 -10.77
C GLN A 55 17.77 -12.91 -9.56
N GLU A 56 17.22 -12.77 -8.34
CA GLU A 56 17.94 -13.07 -7.08
C GLU A 56 18.42 -14.53 -7.02
N ALA A 57 17.64 -15.47 -7.58
CA ALA A 57 17.96 -16.88 -7.60
C ALA A 57 18.88 -17.30 -8.76
N GLY A 58 19.09 -16.46 -9.77
CA GLY A 58 19.82 -16.81 -11.00
C GLY A 58 19.04 -17.78 -11.89
N ILE A 59 17.70 -17.65 -11.94
CA ILE A 59 16.78 -18.45 -12.75
C ILE A 59 16.20 -17.56 -13.85
N GLN A 60 16.04 -18.09 -15.06
CA GLN A 60 15.40 -17.37 -16.16
C GLN A 60 13.89 -17.25 -15.91
N PRO A 61 13.34 -16.02 -15.78
CA PRO A 61 11.89 -15.83 -15.65
C PRO A 61 11.22 -15.80 -17.02
N ILE A 62 10.05 -16.39 -17.12
CA ILE A 62 9.12 -16.24 -18.25
C ILE A 62 7.81 -15.71 -17.71
N ILE A 63 7.37 -14.56 -18.24
CA ILE A 63 6.08 -13.98 -17.90
C ILE A 63 5.03 -14.50 -18.87
N GLY A 64 4.04 -15.17 -18.34
CA GLY A 64 2.89 -15.67 -19.07
C GLY A 64 1.57 -15.23 -18.45
N LEU A 65 0.50 -15.52 -19.16
CA LEU A 65 -0.89 -15.24 -18.81
C LEU A 65 -1.75 -16.42 -19.22
N ARG A 66 -2.60 -16.93 -18.35
CA ARG A 66 -3.69 -17.84 -18.71
C ARG A 66 -4.92 -16.98 -18.99
N LEU A 67 -5.26 -16.84 -20.26
CA LEU A 67 -6.33 -15.97 -20.72
C LEU A 67 -7.60 -16.78 -21.00
N GLU A 68 -8.69 -16.40 -20.35
CA GLU A 68 -10.03 -16.89 -20.66
C GLU A 68 -10.64 -16.04 -21.77
N TYR A 69 -11.09 -16.67 -22.85
CA TYR A 69 -11.71 -16.00 -23.98
C TYR A 69 -12.94 -16.74 -24.49
N THR A 70 -13.74 -16.05 -25.31
CA THR A 70 -14.90 -16.63 -25.96
C THR A 70 -14.52 -17.05 -27.38
N PRO A 71 -14.68 -18.34 -27.77
CA PRO A 71 -14.47 -18.78 -29.14
C PRO A 71 -15.41 -18.04 -30.14
N ALA A 72 -14.93 -17.78 -31.34
CA ALA A 72 -15.70 -16.99 -32.33
C ALA A 72 -17.00 -17.67 -32.80
N GLU A 73 -17.01 -19.00 -32.83
CA GLU A 73 -18.11 -19.80 -33.39
C GLU A 73 -18.91 -20.61 -32.34
N LYS A 74 -18.62 -20.43 -31.06
CA LYS A 74 -19.24 -21.20 -29.97
C LYS A 74 -19.62 -20.35 -28.78
N GLU A 75 -20.71 -20.70 -28.13
CA GLU A 75 -21.03 -20.22 -26.79
C GLU A 75 -20.15 -20.94 -25.77
N GLY A 76 -19.60 -20.19 -24.79
CA GLY A 76 -18.79 -20.74 -23.72
C GLY A 76 -17.46 -20.05 -23.57
N HIS A 77 -16.57 -20.67 -22.78
CA HIS A 77 -15.23 -20.15 -22.49
C HIS A 77 -14.16 -21.17 -22.83
N SER A 78 -13.12 -20.70 -23.48
CA SER A 78 -11.89 -21.43 -23.71
C SER A 78 -10.72 -20.71 -23.05
N GLU A 79 -9.64 -21.45 -22.81
CA GLU A 79 -8.45 -20.93 -22.14
C GLU A 79 -7.22 -21.15 -23.04
N LEU A 80 -6.33 -20.15 -23.00
CA LEU A 80 -5.09 -20.10 -23.75
C LEU A 80 -3.96 -19.66 -22.85
N LEU A 81 -2.81 -20.34 -22.87
CA LEU A 81 -1.60 -19.83 -22.26
C LEU A 81 -0.87 -18.93 -23.24
N LEU A 82 -0.49 -17.76 -22.79
CA LEU A 82 0.29 -16.78 -23.55
C LEU A 82 1.61 -16.54 -22.86
N PHE A 83 2.73 -16.46 -23.61
CA PHE A 83 4.06 -16.21 -23.08
C PHE A 83 4.70 -15.06 -23.86
N ALA A 84 5.22 -14.07 -23.13
CA ALA A 84 5.92 -12.93 -23.72
C ALA A 84 7.27 -13.36 -24.30
N LYS A 85 7.49 -13.11 -25.59
CA LYS A 85 8.78 -13.33 -26.28
C LYS A 85 9.84 -12.32 -25.84
N ASN A 86 9.40 -11.07 -25.59
CA ASN A 86 10.26 -9.93 -25.29
C ASN A 86 9.48 -8.87 -24.47
N LEU A 87 10.08 -7.69 -24.27
CA LEU A 87 9.43 -6.60 -23.52
C LEU A 87 8.11 -6.14 -24.18
N LYS A 88 8.06 -6.09 -25.53
CA LYS A 88 6.81 -5.73 -26.24
C LYS A 88 5.72 -6.78 -26.00
N GLY A 89 6.07 -8.07 -26.01
CA GLY A 89 5.13 -9.14 -25.66
C GLY A 89 4.63 -9.01 -24.21
N TYR A 90 5.50 -8.62 -23.27
CA TYR A 90 5.06 -8.34 -21.91
C TYR A 90 4.08 -7.17 -21.81
N GLN A 91 4.32 -6.09 -22.57
CA GLN A 91 3.37 -4.97 -22.68
C GLN A 91 2.03 -5.42 -23.28
N GLN A 92 2.07 -6.28 -24.31
CA GLN A 92 0.87 -6.87 -24.88
C GLN A 92 0.10 -7.74 -23.89
N LEU A 93 0.79 -8.53 -23.03
CA LEU A 93 0.14 -9.27 -21.93
C LEU A 93 -0.53 -8.33 -20.94
N MET A 94 0.10 -7.21 -20.57
CA MET A 94 -0.51 -6.21 -19.69
C MET A 94 -1.78 -5.60 -20.28
N GLN A 95 -1.76 -5.27 -21.58
CA GLN A 95 -2.91 -4.73 -22.29
C GLN A 95 -4.04 -5.76 -22.44
N LEU A 96 -3.72 -7.02 -22.77
CA LEU A 96 -4.70 -8.12 -22.85
C LEU A 96 -5.34 -8.41 -21.49
N SER A 97 -4.53 -8.52 -20.44
CA SER A 97 -5.03 -8.69 -19.07
C SER A 97 -5.94 -7.52 -18.67
N SER A 98 -5.53 -6.28 -18.96
CA SER A 98 -6.32 -5.09 -18.64
C SER A 98 -7.64 -5.08 -19.40
N SER A 99 -7.62 -5.33 -20.72
CA SER A 99 -8.83 -5.43 -21.53
C SER A 99 -9.76 -6.52 -21.04
N LYS A 100 -9.22 -7.73 -20.71
CA LYS A 100 -10.01 -8.83 -20.17
C LYS A 100 -10.69 -8.46 -18.87
N MET A 101 -9.96 -7.83 -17.96
CA MET A 101 -10.46 -7.48 -16.62
C MET A 101 -11.48 -6.34 -16.66
N THR A 102 -11.41 -5.43 -17.64
CA THR A 102 -12.31 -4.27 -17.77
C THR A 102 -13.49 -4.51 -18.73
N THR A 103 -13.50 -5.61 -19.48
CA THR A 103 -14.59 -5.96 -20.40
C THR A 103 -15.68 -6.73 -19.66
N GLU A 104 -16.89 -6.20 -19.66
CA GLU A 104 -18.07 -6.93 -19.21
C GLU A 104 -18.65 -7.75 -20.39
N GLY A 105 -18.69 -9.07 -20.21
CA GLY A 105 -19.26 -9.97 -21.21
C GLY A 105 -18.24 -10.79 -22.01
N PRO A 106 -18.59 -11.24 -23.23
CA PRO A 106 -17.71 -12.05 -24.07
C PRO A 106 -16.41 -11.32 -24.42
N PHE A 107 -15.28 -12.06 -24.44
CA PHE A 107 -13.97 -11.53 -24.81
C PHE A 107 -13.44 -12.27 -26.04
N TYR A 108 -13.41 -11.61 -27.18
CA TYR A 108 -13.03 -12.22 -28.46
C TYR A 108 -11.58 -11.88 -28.83
N LEU A 109 -10.75 -12.90 -29.12
CA LEU A 109 -9.35 -12.70 -29.52
C LEU A 109 -9.20 -11.89 -30.79
N ALA A 110 -10.16 -12.02 -31.76
CA ALA A 110 -10.15 -11.28 -33.01
C ALA A 110 -10.13 -9.75 -32.81
N GLU A 111 -10.76 -9.25 -31.77
CA GLU A 111 -10.81 -7.82 -31.43
C GLU A 111 -9.46 -7.30 -30.88
N HIS A 112 -8.58 -8.20 -30.44
CA HIS A 112 -7.30 -7.92 -29.83
C HIS A 112 -6.10 -8.43 -30.65
N GLN A 113 -6.28 -8.76 -31.93
CA GLN A 113 -5.25 -9.38 -32.76
C GLN A 113 -3.92 -8.59 -32.79
N SER A 114 -3.98 -7.26 -32.75
CA SER A 114 -2.79 -6.41 -32.73
C SER A 114 -1.90 -6.62 -31.48
N LEU A 115 -2.44 -7.24 -30.42
CA LEU A 115 -1.76 -7.53 -29.16
C LEU A 115 -1.19 -8.97 -29.07
N LEU A 116 -1.20 -9.73 -30.16
CA LEU A 116 -0.83 -11.16 -30.15
C LEU A 116 0.48 -11.47 -30.89
N SER A 117 1.12 -10.49 -31.54
CA SER A 117 2.28 -10.70 -32.41
C SER A 117 3.54 -11.16 -31.68
N ASP A 118 3.88 -10.56 -30.55
CA ASP A 118 5.12 -10.88 -29.81
C ASP A 118 4.89 -11.91 -28.69
N LEU A 119 3.91 -12.80 -28.89
CA LEU A 119 3.53 -13.84 -27.93
C LEU A 119 3.68 -15.24 -28.53
N PHE A 120 4.05 -16.21 -27.70
CA PHE A 120 3.76 -17.62 -27.93
C PHE A 120 2.43 -17.97 -27.25
N ALA A 121 1.67 -18.85 -27.90
CA ALA A 121 0.38 -19.31 -27.41
C ALA A 121 0.33 -20.83 -27.32
N VAL A 122 -0.34 -21.35 -26.30
CA VAL A 122 -0.58 -22.79 -26.13
C VAL A 122 -2.06 -23.03 -25.82
N THR A 123 -2.75 -23.75 -26.70
CA THR A 123 -4.14 -24.16 -26.44
C THR A 123 -4.12 -25.36 -25.48
N LEU A 124 -4.89 -25.24 -24.41
CA LEU A 124 -4.90 -26.24 -23.33
C LEU A 124 -5.66 -27.52 -23.71
N SER A 125 -5.15 -28.65 -23.29
CA SER A 125 -5.76 -29.97 -23.53
C SER A 125 -7.05 -30.20 -22.73
N ALA A 126 -7.27 -29.45 -21.64
CA ALA A 126 -8.48 -29.58 -20.82
C ALA A 126 -9.57 -28.57 -21.19
N LYS A 127 -9.20 -27.32 -21.40
CA LYS A 127 -10.14 -26.19 -21.58
C LYS A 127 -9.83 -25.33 -22.80
N GLY A 128 -8.90 -25.73 -23.64
CA GLY A 128 -8.59 -25.05 -24.91
C GLY A 128 -9.61 -25.36 -25.98
N GLU A 129 -9.86 -24.39 -26.88
CA GLU A 129 -10.85 -24.48 -27.96
C GLU A 129 -10.65 -25.69 -28.87
N VAL A 130 -9.40 -25.99 -29.24
CA VAL A 130 -9.08 -27.12 -30.14
C VAL A 130 -9.45 -28.46 -29.48
N ALA A 131 -9.14 -28.63 -28.21
CA ALA A 131 -9.47 -29.86 -27.48
C ALA A 131 -10.99 -30.00 -27.25
N GLN A 132 -11.66 -28.91 -26.88
CA GLN A 132 -13.12 -28.90 -26.70
C GLN A 132 -13.82 -29.24 -28.03
N THR A 133 -13.38 -28.63 -29.13
CA THR A 133 -13.92 -28.90 -30.48
C THR A 133 -13.65 -30.33 -30.94
N PHE A 134 -12.46 -30.88 -30.65
CA PHE A 134 -12.14 -32.28 -31.00
C PHE A 134 -13.10 -33.29 -30.37
N PHE A 135 -13.52 -33.10 -29.13
CA PHE A 135 -14.48 -34.01 -28.48
C PHE A 135 -15.92 -33.86 -29.00
N GLU A 136 -16.23 -32.79 -29.71
CA GLU A 136 -17.52 -32.59 -30.39
C GLU A 136 -17.48 -32.98 -31.84
N ASP A 137 -16.50 -32.48 -32.60
CA ASP A 137 -16.30 -32.72 -34.03
C ASP A 137 -14.80 -32.62 -34.38
N GLU A 138 -14.19 -33.74 -34.69
CA GLU A 138 -12.77 -33.83 -35.01
C GLU A 138 -12.35 -33.01 -36.25
N GLN A 139 -13.21 -32.91 -37.27
CA GLN A 139 -12.90 -32.15 -38.48
C GLN A 139 -12.88 -30.65 -38.19
N GLN A 140 -13.77 -30.18 -37.33
CA GLN A 140 -13.80 -28.77 -36.96
C GLN A 140 -12.63 -28.40 -36.05
N ALA A 141 -12.02 -29.34 -35.29
CA ALA A 141 -10.87 -29.06 -34.45
C ALA A 141 -9.64 -28.59 -35.24
N VAL A 142 -9.40 -29.08 -36.43
CA VAL A 142 -8.32 -28.61 -37.31
C VAL A 142 -8.59 -27.17 -37.75
N HIS A 143 -9.85 -26.85 -38.10
CA HIS A 143 -10.25 -25.51 -38.47
C HIS A 143 -10.08 -24.54 -37.30
N ALA A 144 -10.51 -24.93 -36.10
CA ALA A 144 -10.30 -24.13 -34.87
C ALA A 144 -8.82 -23.84 -34.61
N PHE A 145 -7.94 -24.84 -34.80
CA PHE A 145 -6.49 -24.61 -34.68
C PHE A 145 -5.97 -23.61 -35.72
N GLN A 146 -6.39 -23.75 -37.01
CA GLN A 146 -5.98 -22.87 -38.08
C GLN A 146 -6.48 -21.43 -37.86
N GLN A 147 -7.70 -21.28 -37.41
CA GLN A 147 -8.28 -19.98 -37.06
C GLN A 147 -7.50 -19.32 -35.91
N LEU A 148 -7.23 -20.04 -34.84
CA LEU A 148 -6.39 -19.53 -33.73
C LEU A 148 -4.98 -19.17 -34.23
N ALA A 149 -4.36 -20.03 -35.05
CA ALA A 149 -3.03 -19.78 -35.59
C ALA A 149 -2.96 -18.49 -36.44
N SER A 150 -4.07 -18.11 -37.11
CA SER A 150 -4.12 -16.87 -37.89
C SER A 150 -4.01 -15.58 -37.07
N TYR A 151 -4.21 -15.63 -35.76
CA TYR A 151 -4.07 -14.48 -34.86
C TYR A 151 -2.64 -14.23 -34.42
N PHE A 152 -1.75 -15.25 -34.53
CA PHE A 152 -0.38 -15.20 -34.05
C PHE A 152 0.65 -15.15 -35.18
N ASP A 153 1.86 -14.79 -34.87
CA ASP A 153 2.98 -14.94 -35.80
C ASP A 153 3.17 -16.41 -36.17
N PRO A 154 3.71 -16.69 -37.37
CA PRO A 154 3.96 -18.06 -37.80
C PRO A 154 4.76 -18.85 -36.75
N GLN A 155 4.39 -20.11 -36.53
CA GLN A 155 5.01 -21.01 -35.55
C GLN A 155 4.96 -20.56 -34.10
N SER A 156 3.98 -19.72 -33.74
CA SER A 156 3.80 -19.22 -32.36
C SER A 156 2.65 -19.89 -31.62
N LEU A 157 1.81 -20.71 -32.27
CA LEU A 157 0.74 -21.47 -31.60
C LEU A 157 1.11 -22.95 -31.45
N PHE A 158 0.88 -23.48 -30.28
CA PHE A 158 1.14 -24.88 -29.92
C PHE A 158 -0.08 -25.53 -29.27
N VAL A 159 -0.13 -26.88 -29.27
CA VAL A 159 -1.08 -27.68 -28.49
C VAL A 159 -0.37 -28.26 -27.25
N GLU A 160 -1.11 -28.36 -26.15
CA GLU A 160 -0.58 -28.88 -24.88
C GLU A 160 -0.54 -30.41 -24.87
N HIS A 161 0.58 -30.98 -24.43
CA HIS A 161 0.71 -32.36 -23.96
C HIS A 161 1.01 -32.36 -22.44
N SER A 162 0.13 -32.92 -21.61
CA SER A 162 0.28 -32.87 -20.14
C SER A 162 -0.11 -34.16 -19.43
N PHE A 163 0.32 -34.28 -18.18
CA PHE A 163 -0.07 -35.39 -17.28
C PHE A 163 -1.47 -35.26 -16.71
N SER A 164 -1.93 -34.02 -16.55
CA SER A 164 -3.09 -33.66 -15.71
C SER A 164 -4.42 -34.09 -16.30
N MET A 165 -4.45 -34.43 -17.56
CA MET A 165 -5.67 -34.95 -18.16
C MET A 165 -5.89 -36.42 -17.86
N ASN A 166 -7.12 -36.73 -17.52
CA ASN A 166 -7.66 -38.03 -17.34
C ASN A 166 -7.06 -39.02 -18.38
N GLN A 167 -6.23 -39.96 -17.92
CA GLN A 167 -5.47 -40.90 -18.76
C GLN A 167 -6.31 -41.61 -19.83
N GLN A 168 -7.65 -41.60 -19.70
CA GLN A 168 -8.58 -42.20 -20.66
C GLN A 168 -8.91 -41.32 -21.87
N ARG A 169 -8.82 -39.96 -21.77
CA ARG A 169 -9.13 -39.02 -22.85
C ARG A 169 -7.91 -38.55 -23.63
N ASN A 170 -6.75 -38.45 -22.99
CA ASN A 170 -5.52 -37.95 -23.59
C ASN A 170 -5.01 -38.77 -24.79
N PRO A 171 -5.02 -40.12 -24.80
CA PRO A 171 -4.46 -40.86 -25.94
C PRO A 171 -5.12 -40.55 -27.28
N ALA A 172 -6.46 -40.37 -27.31
CA ALA A 172 -7.18 -40.03 -28.53
C ALA A 172 -6.84 -38.65 -29.04
N LEU A 173 -6.81 -37.68 -28.12
CA LEU A 173 -6.48 -36.28 -28.45
C LEU A 173 -5.01 -36.13 -28.90
N PHE A 174 -4.08 -36.81 -28.24
CA PHE A 174 -2.66 -36.77 -28.61
C PHE A 174 -2.42 -37.49 -29.94
N SER A 175 -3.13 -38.59 -30.22
CA SER A 175 -3.07 -39.27 -31.52
C SER A 175 -3.62 -38.39 -32.64
N PHE A 176 -4.66 -37.62 -32.38
CA PHE A 176 -5.17 -36.60 -33.29
C PHE A 176 -4.11 -35.52 -33.56
N TYR A 177 -3.47 -34.93 -32.50
CA TYR A 177 -2.43 -33.92 -32.70
C TYR A 177 -1.24 -34.41 -33.53
N GLN A 178 -0.82 -35.68 -33.32
CA GLN A 178 0.24 -36.30 -34.13
C GLN A 178 -0.17 -36.53 -35.56
N ARG A 179 -1.39 -37.05 -35.81
CA ARG A 179 -1.89 -37.32 -37.15
C ARG A 179 -2.02 -36.02 -37.96
N GLU A 180 -2.51 -34.98 -37.35
CA GLU A 180 -2.69 -33.65 -38.00
C GLU A 180 -1.40 -32.81 -37.96
N GLN A 181 -0.29 -33.36 -37.44
CA GLN A 181 1.01 -32.68 -37.33
C GLN A 181 0.94 -31.33 -36.64
N LEU A 182 0.07 -31.18 -35.63
CA LEU A 182 -0.02 -29.96 -34.84
C LEU A 182 1.20 -29.80 -33.94
N PRO A 183 1.88 -28.62 -33.91
CA PRO A 183 3.05 -28.42 -33.10
C PRO A 183 2.69 -28.50 -31.62
N GLY A 184 3.33 -29.40 -30.88
CA GLY A 184 3.07 -29.64 -29.47
C GLY A 184 4.15 -29.15 -28.54
N VAL A 185 3.77 -28.79 -27.31
CA VAL A 185 4.65 -28.54 -26.18
C VAL A 185 4.22 -29.35 -24.96
N ALA A 186 5.18 -29.79 -24.16
CA ALA A 186 4.96 -30.56 -22.95
C ALA A 186 4.80 -29.62 -21.75
N LEU A 187 3.67 -29.67 -21.04
CA LEU A 187 3.39 -28.81 -19.90
C LEU A 187 2.96 -29.64 -18.68
N GLN A 188 3.32 -29.16 -17.50
CA GLN A 188 2.81 -29.60 -16.22
C GLN A 188 2.17 -28.41 -15.51
N GLU A 189 0.88 -28.48 -15.22
CA GLU A 189 0.24 -27.48 -14.38
C GLU A 189 0.73 -27.63 -12.93
N VAL A 190 1.12 -26.52 -12.30
CA VAL A 190 1.49 -26.45 -10.89
C VAL A 190 0.57 -25.48 -10.18
N ARG A 191 -0.12 -25.98 -9.12
CA ARG A 191 -1.03 -25.20 -8.25
C ARG A 191 -0.67 -25.29 -6.78
N HIS A 192 0.23 -26.20 -6.44
CA HIS A 192 0.80 -26.37 -5.09
C HIS A 192 2.24 -26.88 -5.18
N LEU A 193 3.02 -26.68 -4.12
CA LEU A 193 4.44 -27.01 -4.17
C LEU A 193 4.73 -28.45 -3.78
N THR A 194 3.95 -29.04 -2.88
CA THR A 194 4.13 -30.41 -2.40
C THR A 194 2.84 -31.22 -2.55
N LYS A 195 2.92 -32.55 -2.58
CA LYS A 195 1.75 -33.43 -2.70
C LYS A 195 0.70 -33.19 -1.61
N GLU A 196 1.17 -32.92 -0.41
CA GLU A 196 0.38 -32.77 0.82
C GLU A 196 -0.48 -31.50 0.80
N GLU A 197 -0.18 -30.53 -0.06
CA GLU A 197 -0.95 -29.30 -0.23
C GLU A 197 -2.16 -29.45 -1.17
N GLY A 198 -2.30 -30.59 -1.87
CA GLY A 198 -3.40 -30.82 -2.81
C GLY A 198 -4.78 -30.64 -2.20
N PHE A 199 -4.99 -31.14 -0.96
CA PHE A 199 -6.25 -30.94 -0.24
C PHE A 199 -6.53 -29.46 0.08
N ALA A 200 -5.50 -28.67 0.38
CA ALA A 200 -5.65 -27.23 0.62
C ALA A 200 -6.14 -26.49 -0.62
N VAL A 201 -5.72 -26.88 -1.83
CA VAL A 201 -6.24 -26.32 -3.10
C VAL A 201 -7.73 -26.65 -3.27
N THR A 202 -8.14 -27.89 -2.99
CA THR A 202 -9.57 -28.28 -3.04
C THR A 202 -10.41 -27.45 -2.05
N VAL A 203 -9.87 -27.18 -0.86
CA VAL A 203 -10.54 -26.31 0.12
C VAL A 203 -10.62 -24.86 -0.37
N LEU A 204 -9.55 -24.33 -1.01
CA LEU A 204 -9.58 -22.98 -1.63
C LEU A 204 -10.65 -22.86 -2.71
N GLU A 205 -10.74 -23.84 -3.60
CA GLU A 205 -11.77 -23.88 -4.65
C GLU A 205 -13.18 -23.94 -4.03
N SER A 206 -13.37 -24.73 -2.97
CA SER A 206 -14.63 -24.78 -2.22
C SER A 206 -14.97 -23.45 -1.52
N ILE A 207 -13.95 -22.71 -1.03
CA ILE A 207 -14.14 -21.35 -0.50
C ILE A 207 -14.60 -20.40 -1.62
N LYS A 208 -14.00 -20.48 -2.81
CA LYS A 208 -14.33 -19.69 -4.00
C LYS A 208 -15.78 -19.92 -4.45
N GLU A 209 -16.18 -21.18 -4.55
CA GLU A 209 -17.50 -21.61 -4.99
C GLU A 209 -18.58 -21.52 -3.88
N ASN A 210 -18.16 -21.20 -2.66
CA ASN A 210 -19.03 -21.21 -1.47
C ASN A 210 -19.67 -22.58 -1.16
N ASN A 211 -18.97 -23.66 -1.48
CA ASN A 211 -19.38 -25.04 -1.29
C ASN A 211 -18.90 -25.61 0.06
N GLN A 212 -19.51 -26.70 0.50
CA GLN A 212 -19.06 -27.51 1.63
C GLN A 212 -18.53 -28.85 1.12
N LEU A 213 -17.45 -29.33 1.74
CA LEU A 213 -16.91 -30.65 1.46
C LEU A 213 -17.47 -31.69 2.43
N ASN A 214 -17.78 -32.87 1.92
CA ASN A 214 -18.20 -33.99 2.74
C ASN A 214 -16.95 -34.70 3.32
N ILE A 215 -16.48 -34.21 4.47
CA ILE A 215 -15.25 -34.68 5.12
C ILE A 215 -15.60 -35.82 6.06
N THR A 216 -15.18 -37.03 5.71
CA THR A 216 -15.29 -38.24 6.54
C THR A 216 -13.95 -38.52 7.21
N SER A 217 -13.95 -39.41 8.23
CA SER A 217 -12.71 -39.94 8.85
C SER A 217 -11.78 -40.68 7.88
N GLN A 218 -12.25 -40.94 6.67
CA GLN A 218 -11.52 -41.55 5.56
C GLN A 218 -11.40 -40.59 4.37
N THR A 219 -11.40 -39.27 4.60
CA THR A 219 -11.13 -38.30 3.53
C THR A 219 -9.80 -38.71 2.89
N PRO A 220 -9.78 -39.22 1.62
CA PRO A 220 -8.56 -39.64 1.01
C PRO A 220 -7.58 -38.49 1.00
N GLU A 221 -6.31 -38.79 1.24
CA GLU A 221 -5.24 -37.89 0.80
C GLU A 221 -5.51 -37.67 -0.67
N ILE A 222 -6.07 -36.49 -0.99
CA ILE A 222 -6.21 -36.07 -2.38
C ILE A 222 -4.78 -35.84 -2.82
N GLU A 223 -4.16 -36.87 -3.39
CA GLU A 223 -2.88 -36.72 -4.06
C GLU A 223 -3.10 -35.78 -5.22
N GLY A 224 -2.77 -34.49 -4.99
CA GLY A 224 -2.82 -33.51 -6.03
C GLY A 224 -1.79 -33.87 -7.11
N LEU A 225 -2.23 -34.04 -8.33
CA LEU A 225 -1.32 -34.26 -9.46
C LEU A 225 -0.54 -32.99 -9.83
N ASN A 226 -1.05 -31.82 -9.44
CA ASN A 226 -0.56 -30.50 -9.86
C ASN A 226 0.49 -29.92 -8.89
N TYR A 227 1.39 -30.75 -8.37
CA TYR A 227 2.50 -30.29 -7.53
C TYR A 227 3.80 -30.13 -8.32
N LEU A 228 4.73 -29.36 -7.79
CA LEU A 228 6.05 -29.14 -8.39
C LEU A 228 6.94 -30.37 -8.17
N ARG A 229 7.26 -31.07 -9.26
CA ARG A 229 8.15 -32.25 -9.29
C ARG A 229 9.60 -31.83 -9.54
N GLU A 230 10.54 -32.79 -9.41
CA GLU A 230 11.93 -32.56 -9.85
C GLU A 230 12.01 -32.37 -11.36
N ALA A 231 12.89 -31.49 -11.81
CA ALA A 231 13.02 -31.15 -13.23
C ALA A 231 13.43 -32.36 -14.09
N GLU A 232 14.32 -33.21 -13.59
CA GLU A 232 14.78 -34.41 -14.28
C GLU A 232 13.66 -35.47 -14.39
N THR A 233 12.98 -35.73 -13.28
CA THR A 233 11.81 -36.62 -13.25
C THR A 233 10.71 -36.16 -14.18
N THR A 234 10.43 -34.85 -14.22
CA THR A 234 9.43 -34.24 -15.12
C THR A 234 9.84 -34.43 -16.57
N MET A 235 11.11 -34.19 -16.89
CA MET A 235 11.63 -34.35 -18.26
C MET A 235 11.52 -35.82 -18.73
N GLU A 236 11.91 -36.79 -17.90
CA GLU A 236 11.80 -38.21 -18.23
C GLU A 236 10.36 -38.66 -18.47
N GLN A 237 9.43 -38.23 -17.64
CA GLN A 237 8.03 -38.55 -17.78
C GLN A 237 7.44 -37.87 -19.03
N MET A 238 7.79 -36.60 -19.36
CA MET A 238 7.34 -35.93 -20.55
C MET A 238 7.89 -36.53 -21.82
N LEU A 239 9.14 -37.02 -21.82
CA LEU A 239 9.70 -37.80 -22.94
C LEU A 239 8.90 -39.07 -23.23
N GLN A 240 8.45 -39.75 -22.19
CA GLN A 240 7.63 -40.98 -22.32
C GLN A 240 6.21 -40.69 -22.82
N ILE A 241 5.61 -39.57 -22.40
CA ILE A 241 4.20 -39.24 -22.73
C ILE A 241 4.08 -38.56 -24.08
N ALA A 242 4.91 -37.55 -24.34
CA ALA A 242 4.79 -36.63 -25.47
C ALA A 242 5.83 -36.84 -26.56
N GLY A 243 6.95 -37.52 -26.23
CA GLY A 243 8.03 -37.74 -27.18
C GLY A 243 9.07 -36.62 -27.23
N ALA A 244 10.20 -36.91 -27.88
CA ALA A 244 11.37 -36.04 -27.90
C ALA A 244 11.13 -34.69 -28.63
N GLU A 245 10.37 -34.70 -29.71
CA GLU A 245 10.06 -33.48 -30.49
C GLU A 245 9.29 -32.47 -29.65
N VAL A 246 8.21 -32.88 -28.99
CA VAL A 246 7.34 -32.04 -28.13
C VAL A 246 8.15 -31.45 -26.97
N VAL A 247 9.01 -32.28 -26.32
CA VAL A 247 9.91 -31.79 -25.26
C VAL A 247 10.92 -30.77 -25.81
N GLN A 248 11.47 -31.01 -26.99
CA GLN A 248 12.39 -30.07 -27.65
C GLN A 248 11.71 -28.74 -27.98
N ASN A 249 10.47 -28.77 -28.49
CA ASN A 249 9.65 -27.56 -28.72
C ASN A 249 9.46 -26.77 -27.43
N THR A 250 9.19 -27.46 -26.30
CA THR A 250 9.07 -26.81 -24.97
C THR A 250 10.33 -26.05 -24.58
N ILE A 251 11.49 -26.69 -24.75
CA ILE A 251 12.81 -26.08 -24.47
C ILE A 251 13.09 -24.90 -25.41
N GLN A 252 12.73 -25.01 -26.67
CA GLN A 252 12.92 -23.93 -27.67
C GLN A 252 11.99 -22.75 -27.38
N LEU A 253 10.71 -22.98 -27.08
CA LEU A 253 9.79 -21.93 -26.64
C LEU A 253 10.34 -21.18 -25.45
N ALA A 254 10.77 -21.89 -24.42
CA ALA A 254 11.35 -21.32 -23.22
C ALA A 254 12.64 -20.50 -23.52
N GLY A 255 13.49 -20.99 -24.41
CA GLY A 255 14.72 -20.31 -24.82
C GLY A 255 14.49 -19.01 -25.59
N ASN A 256 13.35 -18.90 -26.28
CA ASN A 256 12.95 -17.72 -27.06
C ASN A 256 12.15 -16.67 -26.26
N CYS A 257 11.87 -16.94 -24.98
CA CYS A 257 11.19 -15.98 -24.10
C CYS A 257 12.25 -15.25 -23.25
N ARG A 258 12.47 -13.97 -23.52
CA ARG A 258 13.38 -13.13 -22.74
C ARG A 258 12.79 -11.75 -22.49
N VAL A 259 12.36 -11.52 -21.27
CA VAL A 259 11.78 -10.25 -20.84
C VAL A 259 12.68 -9.63 -19.77
N ASP A 260 13.17 -8.43 -20.03
CA ASP A 260 13.82 -7.59 -19.04
C ASP A 260 12.85 -6.49 -18.63
N ILE A 261 12.25 -6.63 -17.43
CA ILE A 261 11.32 -5.63 -16.90
C ILE A 261 12.13 -4.42 -16.45
N PRO A 262 11.89 -3.22 -17.03
CA PRO A 262 12.61 -2.03 -16.65
C PRO A 262 12.16 -1.55 -15.28
N LEU A 263 12.98 -1.75 -14.25
CA LEU A 263 12.74 -1.30 -12.88
C LEU A 263 13.50 -0.01 -12.57
N HIS A 264 13.04 0.73 -11.53
CA HIS A 264 13.67 1.95 -11.04
C HIS A 264 13.80 3.08 -12.06
N GLN A 265 12.86 3.14 -13.00
CA GLN A 265 12.75 4.27 -13.93
C GLN A 265 12.32 5.54 -13.20
N LYS A 266 12.47 6.69 -13.86
CA LYS A 266 11.98 7.98 -13.38
C LYS A 266 10.80 8.39 -14.25
N LEU A 267 9.63 7.89 -13.91
CA LEU A 267 8.38 8.14 -14.66
C LEU A 267 7.58 9.25 -13.97
N LEU A 268 8.17 10.44 -13.89
CA LEU A 268 7.49 11.62 -13.35
C LEU A 268 6.62 12.26 -14.44
N PRO A 269 5.34 12.51 -14.18
CA PRO A 269 4.49 13.23 -15.12
C PRO A 269 4.91 14.71 -15.19
N HIS A 270 4.71 15.34 -16.35
CA HIS A 270 4.97 16.74 -16.56
C HIS A 270 3.72 17.58 -16.29
N PHE A 271 3.91 18.69 -15.61
CA PHE A 271 2.82 19.66 -15.43
C PHE A 271 2.69 20.56 -16.68
N PRO A 272 1.49 20.70 -17.26
CA PRO A 272 1.30 21.50 -18.45
C PRO A 272 1.51 23.00 -18.13
N VAL A 273 2.62 23.56 -18.61
CA VAL A 273 2.96 24.99 -18.55
C VAL A 273 2.81 25.66 -19.91
N LEU A 274 2.72 27.00 -19.94
CA LEU A 274 2.65 27.76 -21.19
C LEU A 274 3.90 27.53 -22.07
N ALA A 275 3.77 27.61 -23.36
CA ALA A 275 4.76 27.23 -24.37
C ALA A 275 6.17 27.84 -24.23
N ASN A 276 6.34 28.91 -23.46
CA ASN A 276 7.61 29.60 -23.25
C ASN A 276 8.14 29.51 -21.80
N GLN A 277 7.57 28.61 -20.99
CA GLN A 277 7.95 28.44 -19.60
C GLN A 277 8.37 27.00 -19.32
N THR A 278 9.31 26.82 -18.39
CA THR A 278 9.63 25.52 -17.79
C THR A 278 8.87 25.36 -16.47
N ALA A 279 8.63 24.12 -16.04
CA ALA A 279 8.02 23.85 -14.73
C ALA A 279 8.77 24.56 -13.60
N GLY A 280 10.10 24.55 -13.60
CA GLY A 280 10.91 25.24 -12.60
C GLY A 280 10.73 26.77 -12.61
N SER A 281 10.67 27.40 -13.80
CA SER A 281 10.43 28.85 -13.87
C SER A 281 9.02 29.22 -13.43
N TYR A 282 8.02 28.38 -13.76
CA TYR A 282 6.64 28.59 -13.35
C TYR A 282 6.47 28.41 -11.84
N LEU A 283 7.02 27.34 -11.27
CA LEU A 283 7.01 27.09 -9.82
C LEU A 283 7.63 28.27 -9.05
N ARG A 284 8.79 28.76 -9.52
CA ARG A 284 9.47 29.92 -8.91
C ARG A 284 8.61 31.17 -8.95
N THR A 285 8.05 31.50 -10.10
CA THR A 285 7.17 32.69 -10.26
C THR A 285 5.95 32.58 -9.33
N LEU A 286 5.30 31.43 -9.33
CA LEU A 286 4.13 31.16 -8.49
C LEU A 286 4.44 31.31 -6.99
N CYS A 287 5.59 30.80 -6.54
CA CYS A 287 6.03 30.93 -5.16
C CYS A 287 6.32 32.39 -4.78
N LEU A 288 6.97 33.16 -5.66
CA LEU A 288 7.27 34.56 -5.40
C LEU A 288 5.99 35.45 -5.34
N GLU A 289 5.01 35.13 -6.17
CA GLU A 289 3.71 35.81 -6.16
C GLU A 289 2.91 35.54 -4.87
N LYS A 290 2.89 34.25 -4.44
CA LYS A 290 2.11 33.81 -3.28
C LYS A 290 2.81 34.05 -1.93
N LEU A 291 4.12 34.28 -1.90
CA LEU A 291 4.88 34.43 -0.65
C LEU A 291 4.38 35.60 0.21
N PRO A 292 4.13 36.85 -0.33
CA PRO A 292 3.62 37.95 0.49
C PRO A 292 2.22 37.71 1.06
N GLU A 293 1.40 36.90 0.38
CA GLU A 293 0.05 36.56 0.84
C GLU A 293 0.08 35.63 2.05
N ARG A 294 1.05 34.71 2.06
CA ARG A 294 1.20 33.69 3.11
C ARG A 294 2.07 34.14 4.29
N VAL A 295 2.98 35.07 4.06
CA VAL A 295 3.94 35.57 5.05
C VAL A 295 3.78 37.09 5.23
N PRO A 296 2.87 37.56 6.12
CA PRO A 296 2.60 38.96 6.32
C PRO A 296 3.81 39.82 6.75
N HIS A 297 4.78 39.19 7.45
CA HIS A 297 6.01 39.81 7.92
C HIS A 297 7.23 39.25 7.20
N LEU A 298 7.23 39.41 5.87
CA LEU A 298 8.30 38.94 5.01
C LEU A 298 9.64 39.58 5.39
N ASN A 299 10.67 38.71 5.59
CA ASN A 299 12.03 39.13 5.88
C ASN A 299 13.04 38.27 5.10
N GLU A 300 14.31 38.63 5.21
CA GLU A 300 15.41 37.98 4.49
C GLU A 300 15.52 36.47 4.80
N VAL A 301 15.10 36.00 5.98
CA VAL A 301 15.13 34.58 6.37
C VAL A 301 14.20 33.77 5.49
N TYR A 302 12.97 34.24 5.25
CA TYR A 302 12.00 33.58 4.37
C TYR A 302 12.49 33.55 2.93
N GLN A 303 13.04 34.68 2.43
CA GLN A 303 13.55 34.77 1.07
C GLN A 303 14.70 33.81 0.81
N LYS A 304 15.70 33.75 1.70
CA LYS A 304 16.82 32.82 1.61
C LYS A 304 16.39 31.35 1.70
N ARG A 305 15.45 31.07 2.58
CA ARG A 305 14.92 29.73 2.73
C ARG A 305 14.15 29.29 1.48
N LEU A 306 13.31 30.14 0.92
CA LEU A 306 12.56 29.86 -0.31
C LEU A 306 13.51 29.58 -1.48
N GLU A 307 14.51 30.44 -1.65
CA GLU A 307 15.52 30.28 -2.72
C GLU A 307 16.29 28.98 -2.59
N LYS A 308 16.71 28.64 -1.38
CA LYS A 308 17.37 27.35 -1.08
C LYS A 308 16.50 26.16 -1.45
N GLU A 309 15.23 26.17 -1.02
CA GLU A 309 14.31 25.06 -1.28
C GLU A 309 14.01 24.90 -2.78
N LEU A 310 13.71 26.01 -3.49
CA LEU A 310 13.47 25.99 -4.94
C LEU A 310 14.69 25.45 -5.71
N THR A 311 15.90 25.84 -5.29
CA THR A 311 17.13 25.33 -5.90
C THR A 311 17.28 23.82 -5.71
N ILE A 312 17.01 23.31 -4.50
CA ILE A 312 17.09 21.86 -4.21
C ILE A 312 16.02 21.10 -4.99
N ILE A 313 14.77 21.57 -4.99
CA ILE A 313 13.66 20.97 -5.73
C ILE A 313 13.99 20.87 -7.22
N HIS A 314 14.49 21.96 -7.81
CA HIS A 314 14.86 22.02 -9.22
C HIS A 314 16.02 21.03 -9.55
N ASN A 315 17.08 21.05 -8.76
CA ASN A 315 18.25 20.18 -8.98
C ASN A 315 17.92 18.68 -8.83
N MET A 316 16.90 18.37 -8.01
CA MET A 316 16.39 17.00 -7.85
C MET A 316 15.35 16.61 -8.92
N GLY A 317 14.88 17.58 -9.74
CA GLY A 317 13.92 17.34 -10.83
C GLY A 317 12.48 17.14 -10.34
N PHE A 318 12.05 17.82 -9.27
CA PHE A 318 10.72 17.68 -8.68
C PHE A 318 9.81 18.87 -8.88
N ASP A 319 10.16 19.80 -9.78
CA ASP A 319 9.34 20.99 -10.07
C ASP A 319 7.91 20.61 -10.48
N ASP A 320 7.78 19.67 -11.42
CA ASP A 320 6.49 19.17 -11.92
C ASP A 320 5.67 18.54 -10.79
N TYR A 321 6.32 17.76 -9.92
CA TYR A 321 5.65 17.13 -8.79
C TYR A 321 4.99 18.14 -7.86
N PHE A 322 5.70 19.22 -7.50
CA PHE A 322 5.15 20.27 -6.65
C PHE A 322 4.00 21.02 -7.33
N LEU A 323 4.09 21.21 -8.64
CA LEU A 323 3.01 21.85 -9.41
C LEU A 323 1.77 20.98 -9.52
N ILE A 324 1.92 19.67 -9.69
CA ILE A 324 0.79 18.72 -9.70
C ILE A 324 0.09 18.69 -8.35
N VAL A 325 0.87 18.64 -7.26
CA VAL A 325 0.31 18.67 -5.90
C VAL A 325 -0.40 19.99 -5.62
N TRP A 326 0.23 21.11 -5.99
CA TRP A 326 -0.38 22.45 -5.86
C TRP A 326 -1.70 22.56 -6.61
N ASP A 327 -1.77 22.07 -7.83
CA ASP A 327 -2.97 22.13 -8.67
C ASP A 327 -4.16 21.40 -8.05
N VAL A 328 -3.91 20.24 -7.47
CA VAL A 328 -4.96 19.49 -6.75
C VAL A 328 -5.42 20.26 -5.50
N MET A 329 -4.49 20.86 -4.77
CA MET A 329 -4.83 21.67 -3.60
C MET A 329 -5.58 22.95 -3.98
N ASP A 330 -5.18 23.59 -5.07
CA ASP A 330 -5.87 24.78 -5.62
C ASP A 330 -7.31 24.43 -6.05
N PHE A 331 -7.51 23.28 -6.71
CA PHE A 331 -8.84 22.75 -6.99
C PHE A 331 -9.66 22.58 -5.70
N CYS A 332 -9.09 21.96 -4.68
CA CYS A 332 -9.77 21.76 -3.39
C CYS A 332 -10.20 23.11 -2.78
N HIS A 333 -9.30 24.08 -2.73
CA HIS A 333 -9.59 25.39 -2.14
C HIS A 333 -10.64 26.17 -2.94
N ASN A 334 -10.58 26.17 -4.27
CA ASN A 334 -11.53 26.83 -5.16
C ASN A 334 -12.94 26.23 -5.06
N ASN A 335 -13.03 24.92 -4.76
CA ASN A 335 -14.30 24.20 -4.57
C ASN A 335 -14.72 24.09 -3.09
N GLN A 336 -14.09 24.87 -2.20
CA GLN A 336 -14.40 24.91 -0.77
C GLN A 336 -14.31 23.52 -0.10
N ILE A 337 -13.39 22.68 -0.56
CA ILE A 337 -13.06 21.40 0.08
C ILE A 337 -12.04 21.67 1.18
N VAL A 338 -12.36 21.32 2.40
CA VAL A 338 -11.46 21.46 3.54
C VAL A 338 -10.27 20.52 3.38
N THR A 339 -9.06 21.04 3.53
CA THR A 339 -7.83 20.25 3.46
C THR A 339 -7.14 20.21 4.81
N GLY A 340 -6.34 19.15 5.06
CA GLY A 340 -5.52 19.07 6.26
C GLY A 340 -4.38 20.08 6.26
N ALA A 341 -3.88 20.41 7.45
CA ALA A 341 -2.78 21.37 7.62
C ALA A 341 -1.41 20.82 7.13
N GLY A 342 -1.40 19.63 6.59
CA GLY A 342 -0.23 18.89 6.13
C GLY A 342 -0.05 17.58 6.88
N ARG A 343 0.83 16.72 6.37
CA ARG A 343 1.11 15.40 6.93
C ARG A 343 2.57 15.02 6.71
N GLY A 344 3.09 14.14 7.55
CA GLY A 344 4.46 13.64 7.38
C GLY A 344 5.50 14.74 7.49
N SER A 345 6.47 14.73 6.60
CA SER A 345 7.57 15.69 6.57
C SER A 345 7.34 16.89 5.65
N ALA A 346 6.29 16.86 4.82
CA ALA A 346 6.01 17.92 3.84
C ALA A 346 5.78 19.29 4.47
N ALA A 347 5.25 19.35 5.71
CA ALA A 347 5.08 20.59 6.46
C ALA A 347 6.43 21.25 6.86
N GLY A 348 7.57 20.59 6.65
CA GLY A 348 8.91 21.18 6.79
C GLY A 348 9.35 22.03 5.59
N SER A 349 8.58 22.07 4.51
CA SER A 349 8.87 22.85 3.29
C SER A 349 8.16 24.19 3.27
N LEU A 350 8.93 25.25 3.05
CA LEU A 350 8.40 26.61 2.83
C LEU A 350 7.68 26.71 1.48
N VAL A 351 8.18 26.03 0.45
CA VAL A 351 7.48 25.95 -0.85
C VAL A 351 6.10 25.33 -0.67
N SER A 352 5.96 24.24 0.07
CA SER A 352 4.66 23.63 0.38
C SER A 352 3.74 24.57 1.15
N TYR A 353 4.26 25.34 2.08
CA TYR A 353 3.51 26.35 2.84
C TYR A 353 3.04 27.50 1.96
N VAL A 354 3.93 28.06 1.14
CA VAL A 354 3.62 29.18 0.23
C VAL A 354 2.57 28.79 -0.80
N LEU A 355 2.64 27.56 -1.32
CA LEU A 355 1.67 27.01 -2.27
C LEU A 355 0.35 26.54 -1.63
N SER A 356 0.17 26.75 -0.32
CA SER A 356 -1.00 26.28 0.44
C SER A 356 -1.21 24.75 0.38
N ILE A 357 -0.15 24.00 0.13
CA ILE A 357 -0.14 22.52 0.26
C ILE A 357 -0.17 22.16 1.74
N THR A 358 0.48 22.97 2.59
CA THR A 358 0.46 22.85 4.05
C THR A 358 0.11 24.19 4.70
N ASP A 359 -0.38 24.14 5.96
CA ASP A 359 -0.75 25.34 6.74
C ASP A 359 0.18 25.63 7.91
N VAL A 360 1.24 24.84 8.07
CA VAL A 360 2.23 25.04 9.13
C VAL A 360 3.42 25.83 8.60
N ASP A 361 3.67 27.01 9.15
CA ASP A 361 4.85 27.82 8.80
C ASP A 361 6.13 27.15 9.31
N PRO A 362 7.01 26.62 8.41
CA PRO A 362 8.17 25.84 8.82
C PRO A 362 9.26 26.70 9.49
N ILE A 363 9.31 28.00 9.23
CA ILE A 363 10.28 28.89 9.87
C ILE A 363 9.83 29.24 11.29
N LYS A 364 8.57 29.58 11.46
CA LYS A 364 7.99 29.91 12.76
C LYS A 364 8.12 28.75 13.77
N TYR A 365 7.97 27.51 13.31
CA TYR A 365 8.00 26.32 14.15
C TYR A 365 9.29 25.50 14.05
N ASP A 366 10.36 26.08 13.49
CA ASP A 366 11.69 25.47 13.35
C ASP A 366 11.64 24.04 12.74
N LEU A 367 10.97 23.91 11.59
CA LEU A 367 10.84 22.68 10.84
C LEU A 367 11.91 22.59 9.76
N LEU A 368 12.49 21.39 9.60
CA LEU A 368 13.64 21.17 8.74
C LEU A 368 13.22 20.63 7.36
N PHE A 369 13.65 21.34 6.29
CA PHE A 369 13.41 20.93 4.91
C PHE A 369 14.15 19.62 4.56
N GLU A 370 15.36 19.44 5.07
CA GLU A 370 16.21 18.27 4.81
C GLU A 370 15.61 16.97 5.37
N ARG A 371 14.66 17.08 6.31
CA ARG A 371 13.87 15.94 6.79
C ARG A 371 12.85 15.49 5.74
N PHE A 372 12.39 16.39 4.89
CA PHE A 372 11.44 16.16 3.79
C PHE A 372 12.20 15.80 2.50
N LEU A 373 13.04 16.70 1.98
CA LEU A 373 13.91 16.47 0.82
C LEU A 373 15.37 16.62 1.21
N ASN A 374 16.17 15.59 0.96
CA ASN A 374 17.58 15.56 1.28
C ASN A 374 18.40 15.45 -0.02
N PRO A 375 19.18 16.49 -0.40
CA PRO A 375 19.99 16.47 -1.61
C PRO A 375 21.13 15.43 -1.56
N GLU A 376 21.58 15.02 -0.36
CA GLU A 376 22.61 13.99 -0.18
C GLU A 376 22.06 12.57 -0.36
N ARG A 377 20.76 12.44 -0.56
CA ARG A 377 20.07 11.18 -0.76
C ARG A 377 18.91 11.35 -1.74
N TYR A 378 19.07 10.77 -2.93
CA TYR A 378 17.96 10.77 -3.89
C TYR A 378 16.83 9.86 -3.40
N THR A 379 15.72 10.46 -3.05
CA THR A 379 14.44 9.76 -2.78
C THR A 379 13.30 10.61 -3.32
N MET A 380 12.28 9.95 -3.86
CA MET A 380 11.07 10.62 -4.30
C MET A 380 10.44 11.37 -3.12
N PRO A 381 9.94 12.59 -3.32
CA PRO A 381 9.13 13.27 -2.33
C PRO A 381 7.82 12.52 -2.09
N ASP A 382 7.34 12.53 -0.87
CA ASP A 382 6.08 11.91 -0.47
C ASP A 382 5.23 12.97 0.24
N ILE A 383 4.34 13.59 -0.52
CA ILE A 383 3.36 14.57 -0.01
C ILE A 383 2.01 13.90 0.06
N ASP A 384 1.62 13.54 1.27
CA ASP A 384 0.28 13.04 1.56
C ASP A 384 -0.72 14.19 1.60
N LEU A 385 -1.83 14.09 0.89
CA LEU A 385 -2.92 15.06 0.90
C LEU A 385 -4.08 14.54 1.75
N ASP A 386 -4.30 15.19 2.89
CA ASP A 386 -5.43 14.88 3.76
C ASP A 386 -6.67 15.68 3.29
N ILE A 387 -7.73 14.98 2.93
CA ILE A 387 -9.00 15.54 2.43
C ILE A 387 -10.19 14.91 3.17
N PRO A 388 -11.39 15.50 3.16
CA PRO A 388 -12.57 14.91 3.76
C PRO A 388 -12.92 13.59 3.08
N ASP A 389 -13.21 12.56 3.87
CA ASP A 389 -13.52 11.22 3.33
C ASP A 389 -14.77 11.21 2.44
N ASN A 390 -15.76 12.07 2.72
CA ASN A 390 -16.97 12.26 1.93
C ASN A 390 -16.78 13.09 0.63
N ARG A 391 -15.63 13.76 0.44
CA ARG A 391 -15.31 14.59 -0.75
C ARG A 391 -14.13 14.01 -1.55
N ARG A 392 -13.53 12.90 -1.09
CA ARG A 392 -12.36 12.28 -1.75
C ARG A 392 -12.63 11.89 -3.20
N GLU A 393 -13.79 11.34 -3.49
CA GLU A 393 -14.16 10.92 -4.84
C GLU A 393 -14.25 12.09 -5.83
N GLU A 394 -14.68 13.26 -5.37
CA GLU A 394 -14.73 14.48 -6.18
C GLU A 394 -13.32 14.93 -6.61
N VAL A 395 -12.35 14.82 -5.68
CA VAL A 395 -10.94 15.14 -5.98
C VAL A 395 -10.35 14.13 -6.96
N LEU A 396 -10.63 12.84 -6.77
CA LEU A 396 -10.18 11.80 -7.68
C LEU A 396 -10.78 11.94 -9.09
N ALA A 397 -12.06 12.32 -9.18
CA ALA A 397 -12.72 12.59 -10.46
C ALA A 397 -12.07 13.77 -11.19
N TYR A 398 -11.74 14.84 -10.48
CA TYR A 398 -10.97 15.97 -11.04
C TYR A 398 -9.63 15.53 -11.62
N VAL A 399 -8.84 14.75 -10.85
CA VAL A 399 -7.53 14.26 -11.31
C VAL A 399 -7.69 13.36 -12.54
N SER A 400 -8.66 12.43 -12.52
CA SER A 400 -8.94 11.56 -13.66
C SER A 400 -9.37 12.33 -14.90
N GLN A 401 -10.21 13.36 -14.76
CA GLN A 401 -10.64 14.20 -15.87
C GLN A 401 -9.48 15.04 -16.42
N LYS A 402 -8.61 15.56 -15.56
CA LYS A 402 -7.50 16.44 -15.97
C LYS A 402 -6.39 15.68 -16.67
N TYR A 403 -5.97 14.54 -16.13
CA TYR A 403 -4.84 13.76 -16.65
C TYR A 403 -5.26 12.71 -17.69
N GLY A 404 -6.49 12.24 -17.64
CA GLY A 404 -7.06 11.27 -18.57
C GLY A 404 -7.27 9.88 -17.96
N HIS A 405 -8.25 9.15 -18.49
CA HIS A 405 -8.73 7.88 -17.94
C HIS A 405 -7.63 6.79 -17.82
N TYR A 406 -6.73 6.70 -18.83
CA TYR A 406 -5.60 5.75 -18.84
C TYR A 406 -4.28 6.34 -18.35
N HIS A 407 -4.30 7.54 -17.77
CA HIS A 407 -3.13 8.22 -17.23
C HIS A 407 -3.18 8.33 -15.70
N MET A 408 -4.27 7.84 -15.09
CA MET A 408 -4.48 7.82 -13.65
C MET A 408 -5.13 6.51 -13.24
N ALA A 409 -4.64 5.90 -12.16
CA ALA A 409 -5.25 4.74 -11.53
C ALA A 409 -5.04 4.72 -10.02
N GLN A 410 -5.99 4.12 -9.29
CA GLN A 410 -5.78 3.81 -7.87
C GLN A 410 -4.87 2.59 -7.73
N ILE A 411 -4.16 2.47 -6.61
CA ILE A 411 -3.26 1.35 -6.36
C ILE A 411 -4.01 0.20 -5.71
N ALA A 412 -3.73 -1.03 -6.16
CA ALA A 412 -4.28 -2.24 -5.55
C ALA A 412 -3.60 -2.61 -4.24
N THR A 413 -4.37 -3.24 -3.36
CA THR A 413 -3.90 -3.98 -2.21
C THR A 413 -4.57 -5.34 -2.15
N PHE A 414 -4.01 -6.29 -1.40
CA PHE A 414 -4.58 -7.61 -1.21
C PHE A 414 -5.02 -7.80 0.23
N GLY A 415 -6.30 -8.12 0.41
CA GLY A 415 -6.78 -8.70 1.65
C GLY A 415 -6.29 -10.15 1.74
N THR A 416 -5.62 -10.51 2.84
CA THR A 416 -5.06 -11.85 3.04
C THR A 416 -5.94 -12.68 3.98
N MET A 417 -5.81 -13.99 3.90
CA MET A 417 -6.44 -14.96 4.80
C MET A 417 -5.75 -14.92 6.18
N ALA A 418 -6.08 -13.92 7.02
CA ALA A 418 -5.54 -13.79 8.36
C ALA A 418 -6.08 -14.89 9.29
N ALA A 419 -5.36 -15.22 10.36
CA ALA A 419 -5.59 -16.35 11.27
C ALA A 419 -7.07 -16.58 11.65
N LYS A 420 -7.79 -15.54 12.10
CA LYS A 420 -9.22 -15.66 12.47
C LYS A 420 -10.13 -15.85 11.26
N MET A 421 -9.77 -15.29 10.11
CA MET A 421 -10.55 -15.38 8.88
C MET A 421 -10.41 -16.76 8.25
N VAL A 422 -9.17 -17.25 8.08
CA VAL A 422 -8.92 -18.55 7.46
C VAL A 422 -9.58 -19.69 8.25
N LEU A 423 -9.55 -19.63 9.59
CA LEU A 423 -10.26 -20.63 10.41
C LEU A 423 -11.77 -20.64 10.17
N ARG A 424 -12.39 -19.47 9.98
CA ARG A 424 -13.84 -19.39 9.67
C ARG A 424 -14.15 -19.90 8.27
N ASP A 425 -13.35 -19.55 7.27
CA ASP A 425 -13.53 -20.01 5.89
C ASP A 425 -13.36 -21.53 5.80
N VAL A 426 -12.31 -22.10 6.41
CA VAL A 426 -12.08 -23.54 6.43
C VAL A 426 -13.15 -24.26 7.24
N ALA A 427 -13.53 -23.76 8.42
CA ALA A 427 -14.61 -24.33 9.23
C ALA A 427 -15.93 -24.41 8.46
N ARG A 428 -16.27 -23.37 7.67
CA ARG A 428 -17.45 -23.36 6.81
C ARG A 428 -17.39 -24.44 5.73
N VAL A 429 -16.26 -24.59 5.06
CA VAL A 429 -16.05 -25.65 4.05
C VAL A 429 -16.14 -27.04 4.68
N PHE A 430 -15.68 -27.22 5.93
CA PHE A 430 -15.80 -28.46 6.70
C PHE A 430 -17.21 -28.73 7.24
N GLY A 431 -18.19 -27.87 6.92
CA GLY A 431 -19.57 -28.03 7.33
C GLY A 431 -19.84 -27.70 8.80
N LEU A 432 -18.91 -27.02 9.51
CA LEU A 432 -19.12 -26.61 10.90
C LEU A 432 -20.17 -25.50 10.98
N SER A 433 -20.94 -25.53 12.04
CA SER A 433 -21.90 -24.46 12.36
C SER A 433 -21.19 -23.12 12.64
N GLN A 434 -21.92 -22.00 12.50
CA GLN A 434 -21.42 -20.68 12.83
C GLN A 434 -20.91 -20.58 14.28
N SER A 435 -21.57 -21.29 15.21
CA SER A 435 -21.13 -21.34 16.62
C SER A 435 -19.77 -22.00 16.78
N GLU A 436 -19.53 -23.11 16.07
CA GLU A 436 -18.26 -23.82 16.08
C GLU A 436 -17.15 -23.00 15.42
N ALA A 437 -17.42 -22.40 14.27
CA ALA A 437 -16.49 -21.48 13.60
C ALA A 437 -16.10 -20.30 14.51
N ASN A 438 -17.04 -19.77 15.27
CA ASN A 438 -16.78 -18.72 16.25
C ASN A 438 -15.93 -19.21 17.43
N ARG A 439 -16.06 -20.49 17.87
CA ARG A 439 -15.17 -21.07 18.89
C ARG A 439 -13.72 -21.13 18.41
N TRP A 440 -13.47 -21.54 17.17
CA TRP A 440 -12.15 -21.52 16.53
C TRP A 440 -11.56 -20.10 16.49
N SER A 441 -12.32 -19.15 15.96
CA SER A 441 -11.89 -17.76 15.87
C SER A 441 -11.62 -17.13 17.26
N ALA A 442 -12.42 -17.47 18.29
CA ALA A 442 -12.23 -16.98 19.66
C ALA A 442 -11.05 -17.63 20.40
N ALA A 443 -10.54 -18.76 19.92
CA ALA A 443 -9.36 -19.41 20.49
C ALA A 443 -8.05 -18.72 20.07
N VAL A 444 -8.07 -17.87 19.02
CA VAL A 444 -6.93 -17.07 18.59
C VAL A 444 -6.75 -15.87 19.54
N PRO A 445 -5.59 -15.72 20.19
CA PRO A 445 -5.30 -14.57 21.05
C PRO A 445 -5.49 -13.22 20.35
N ASN A 446 -5.85 -12.19 21.11
CA ASN A 446 -6.07 -10.86 20.54
C ASN A 446 -4.75 -10.07 20.43
N LYS A 447 -3.84 -10.56 19.60
CA LYS A 447 -2.52 -9.98 19.31
C LYS A 447 -2.45 -9.59 17.85
N LEU A 448 -1.87 -8.43 17.56
CA LEU A 448 -1.75 -7.94 16.19
C LEU A 448 -0.82 -8.84 15.37
N LYS A 449 -1.28 -9.23 14.17
CA LYS A 449 -0.56 -10.09 13.20
C LYS A 449 -0.13 -11.45 13.75
N ILE A 450 -0.85 -11.98 14.76
CA ILE A 450 -0.58 -13.33 15.28
C ILE A 450 -0.82 -14.38 14.19
N THR A 451 0.10 -15.33 14.05
CA THR A 451 -0.06 -16.48 13.16
C THR A 451 -0.80 -17.62 13.87
N LEU A 452 -1.32 -18.59 13.10
CA LEU A 452 -1.96 -19.78 13.66
C LEU A 452 -0.98 -20.64 14.46
N GLU A 453 0.28 -20.70 14.02
CA GLU A 453 1.33 -21.42 14.75
C GLU A 453 1.62 -20.76 16.10
N GLU A 454 1.77 -19.43 16.14
CA GLU A 454 1.90 -18.69 17.40
C GLU A 454 0.65 -18.86 18.28
N ALA A 455 -0.55 -18.80 17.68
CA ALA A 455 -1.80 -19.00 18.41
C ALA A 455 -1.89 -20.40 19.02
N TYR A 456 -1.42 -21.43 18.33
CA TYR A 456 -1.35 -22.78 18.87
C TYR A 456 -0.38 -22.90 20.05
N GLN A 457 0.76 -22.21 19.99
CA GLN A 457 1.74 -22.20 21.09
C GLN A 457 1.22 -21.44 22.32
N GLU A 458 0.56 -20.31 22.13
CA GLU A 458 0.13 -19.43 23.22
C GLU A 458 -1.24 -19.78 23.82
N SER A 459 -2.12 -20.47 23.09
CA SER A 459 -3.52 -20.72 23.50
C SER A 459 -3.80 -22.19 23.80
N LYS A 460 -3.97 -22.54 25.09
CA LYS A 460 -4.43 -23.86 25.51
C LYS A 460 -5.75 -24.26 24.84
N ARG A 461 -6.68 -23.31 24.71
CA ARG A 461 -7.97 -23.51 24.05
C ARG A 461 -7.80 -23.90 22.58
N MET A 462 -6.82 -23.32 21.87
CA MET A 462 -6.51 -23.71 20.50
C MET A 462 -5.97 -25.14 20.45
N GLN A 463 -5.06 -25.49 21.36
CA GLN A 463 -4.50 -26.85 21.46
C GLN A 463 -5.59 -27.89 21.74
N GLU A 464 -6.52 -27.61 22.66
CA GLU A 464 -7.64 -28.48 22.96
C GLU A 464 -8.56 -28.68 21.76
N LEU A 465 -8.87 -27.60 21.01
CA LEU A 465 -9.70 -27.70 19.80
C LEU A 465 -9.02 -28.52 18.71
N VAL A 466 -7.74 -28.28 18.45
CA VAL A 466 -6.99 -29.01 17.42
C VAL A 466 -6.88 -30.49 17.77
N ASN A 467 -6.58 -30.83 19.03
CA ASN A 467 -6.38 -32.19 19.46
C ASN A 467 -7.68 -32.98 19.75
N PHE A 468 -8.85 -32.36 19.62
CA PHE A 468 -10.13 -32.97 19.92
C PHE A 468 -10.49 -34.11 18.97
N SER A 469 -10.16 -34.01 17.68
CA SER A 469 -10.45 -35.05 16.68
C SER A 469 -9.49 -34.96 15.49
N PRO A 470 -9.33 -36.06 14.71
CA PRO A 470 -8.57 -36.06 13.46
C PRO A 470 -9.08 -34.95 12.45
N ASN A 471 -10.39 -34.77 12.37
CA ASN A 471 -10.98 -33.74 11.52
C ASN A 471 -10.55 -32.32 11.95
N ASN A 472 -10.45 -32.07 13.26
CA ASN A 472 -9.98 -30.80 13.78
C ASN A 472 -8.49 -30.58 13.49
N GLN A 473 -7.68 -31.64 13.55
CA GLN A 473 -6.26 -31.58 13.16
C GLN A 473 -6.14 -31.27 11.67
N LEU A 474 -6.92 -31.91 10.81
CA LEU A 474 -6.96 -31.63 9.38
C LEU A 474 -7.41 -30.19 9.10
N LEU A 475 -8.46 -29.70 9.77
CA LEU A 475 -8.92 -28.33 9.66
C LEU A 475 -7.81 -27.33 10.00
N TYR A 476 -7.13 -27.55 11.13
CA TYR A 476 -6.04 -26.68 11.56
C TYR A 476 -4.85 -26.72 10.58
N LYS A 477 -4.39 -27.93 10.18
CA LYS A 477 -3.32 -28.12 9.20
C LYS A 477 -3.64 -27.39 7.89
N THR A 478 -4.85 -27.55 7.38
CA THR A 478 -5.31 -26.85 6.16
C THR A 478 -5.33 -25.34 6.37
N ALA A 479 -5.83 -24.86 7.50
CA ALA A 479 -5.87 -23.44 7.80
C ALA A 479 -4.46 -22.81 7.86
N VAL A 480 -3.46 -23.52 8.43
CA VAL A 480 -2.05 -23.09 8.45
C VAL A 480 -1.47 -22.98 7.03
N GLN A 481 -1.78 -23.96 6.15
CA GLN A 481 -1.32 -23.90 4.75
C GLN A 481 -1.91 -22.70 3.98
N LEU A 482 -3.16 -22.34 4.28
CA LEU A 482 -3.88 -21.25 3.62
C LEU A 482 -3.65 -19.87 4.25
N GLU A 483 -3.15 -19.82 5.49
CA GLU A 483 -2.92 -18.56 6.21
C GLU A 483 -1.98 -17.63 5.42
N GLY A 484 -2.36 -16.36 5.29
CA GLY A 484 -1.58 -15.32 4.61
C GLY A 484 -1.70 -15.31 3.09
N LEU A 485 -2.40 -16.26 2.45
CA LEU A 485 -2.66 -16.20 1.01
C LEU A 485 -3.56 -15.00 0.65
N PRO A 486 -3.36 -14.39 -0.52
CA PRO A 486 -4.29 -13.38 -1.04
C PRO A 486 -5.70 -13.96 -1.20
N ARG A 487 -6.71 -13.23 -0.72
CA ARG A 487 -8.10 -13.67 -0.76
C ARG A 487 -8.96 -12.85 -1.70
N HIS A 488 -8.75 -11.55 -1.71
CA HIS A 488 -9.46 -10.60 -2.57
C HIS A 488 -8.59 -9.38 -2.83
N VAL A 489 -8.84 -8.73 -3.97
CA VAL A 489 -8.28 -7.43 -4.28
C VAL A 489 -9.09 -6.36 -3.55
N SER A 490 -8.42 -5.35 -3.05
CA SER A 490 -9.02 -4.14 -2.51
C SER A 490 -8.23 -2.91 -2.99
N THR A 491 -8.83 -1.74 -2.85
CA THR A 491 -8.18 -0.48 -3.21
C THR A 491 -7.33 0.02 -2.04
N HIS A 492 -6.13 0.51 -2.33
CA HIS A 492 -5.31 1.21 -1.34
C HIS A 492 -6.06 2.45 -0.82
N ALA A 493 -5.98 2.67 0.48
CA ALA A 493 -6.78 3.72 1.13
C ALA A 493 -6.53 5.14 0.59
N ALA A 494 -5.33 5.40 0.09
CA ALA A 494 -4.90 6.74 -0.34
C ALA A 494 -4.24 6.75 -1.73
N GLY A 495 -3.44 5.73 -2.07
CA GLY A 495 -2.50 5.73 -3.18
C GLY A 495 -3.14 5.78 -4.57
N VAL A 496 -2.63 6.68 -5.36
CA VAL A 496 -2.98 6.91 -6.77
C VAL A 496 -1.70 7.06 -7.57
N VAL A 497 -1.67 6.55 -8.79
CA VAL A 497 -0.59 6.79 -9.75
C VAL A 497 -1.05 7.72 -10.84
N ILE A 498 -0.15 8.60 -11.29
CA ILE A 498 -0.35 9.49 -12.44
C ILE A 498 0.85 9.33 -13.37
N SER A 499 0.61 9.31 -14.68
CA SER A 499 1.63 9.16 -15.71
C SER A 499 1.29 9.96 -16.96
N ASP A 500 2.31 10.49 -17.65
CA ASP A 500 2.17 11.08 -18.98
C ASP A 500 2.02 10.02 -20.05
N GLU A 501 2.61 8.83 -19.81
CA GLU A 501 2.43 7.67 -20.67
C GLU A 501 1.12 6.95 -20.34
N ASN A 502 0.54 6.32 -21.33
CA ASN A 502 -0.61 5.44 -21.13
C ASN A 502 -0.22 4.30 -20.18
N LEU A 503 -0.89 4.24 -19.04
CA LEU A 503 -0.62 3.24 -17.98
C LEU A 503 -0.69 1.80 -18.49
N LEU A 504 -1.49 1.52 -19.54
CA LEU A 504 -1.56 0.18 -20.14
C LEU A 504 -0.21 -0.34 -20.65
N ASN A 505 0.75 0.55 -20.94
CA ASN A 505 2.12 0.18 -21.35
C ASN A 505 3.06 -0.05 -20.16
N LEU A 506 2.69 0.39 -18.98
CA LEU A 506 3.54 0.42 -17.79
C LEU A 506 3.09 -0.57 -16.71
N VAL A 507 1.77 -0.69 -16.51
CA VAL A 507 1.16 -1.54 -15.48
C VAL A 507 -0.13 -2.17 -16.00
N PRO A 508 -0.44 -3.42 -15.65
CA PRO A 508 -1.73 -4.00 -15.94
C PRO A 508 -2.80 -3.37 -15.05
N LEU A 509 -3.97 -3.14 -15.61
CA LEU A 509 -5.10 -2.48 -14.98
C LEU A 509 -6.28 -3.45 -14.76
N GLN A 510 -7.19 -3.08 -13.87
CA GLN A 510 -8.43 -3.81 -13.59
C GLN A 510 -9.53 -2.81 -13.15
N PRO A 511 -10.81 -3.22 -13.08
CA PRO A 511 -11.86 -2.35 -12.62
C PRO A 511 -11.62 -1.88 -11.17
N GLY A 512 -11.84 -0.62 -10.93
CA GLY A 512 -11.87 -0.02 -9.60
C GLY A 512 -13.28 0.45 -9.22
N SER A 513 -13.38 1.35 -8.26
CA SER A 513 -14.64 1.99 -7.86
C SER A 513 -14.88 3.26 -8.68
N ASN A 514 -16.17 3.56 -8.95
CA ASN A 514 -16.58 4.83 -9.58
C ASN A 514 -15.87 5.13 -10.91
N GLU A 515 -15.78 4.14 -11.81
CA GLU A 515 -15.14 4.26 -13.13
C GLU A 515 -13.63 4.60 -13.11
N ILE A 516 -13.02 4.66 -11.95
CA ILE A 516 -11.58 4.86 -11.81
C ILE A 516 -10.89 3.50 -11.84
N LEU A 517 -9.90 3.37 -12.72
CA LEU A 517 -9.14 2.14 -12.87
C LEU A 517 -8.28 1.85 -11.63
N LEU A 518 -8.02 0.56 -11.41
CA LEU A 518 -7.16 0.06 -10.34
C LEU A 518 -5.96 -0.64 -10.98
N THR A 519 -4.75 -0.40 -10.48
CA THR A 519 -3.58 -1.17 -10.91
C THR A 519 -3.74 -2.63 -10.48
N GLN A 520 -3.14 -3.56 -11.23
CA GLN A 520 -2.99 -4.93 -10.73
C GLN A 520 -1.77 -5.06 -9.82
N PHE A 521 -0.83 -4.13 -9.90
CA PHE A 521 0.38 -4.10 -9.08
C PHE A 521 0.13 -3.40 -7.74
N THR A 522 0.84 -3.89 -6.71
CA THR A 522 0.84 -3.28 -5.37
C THR A 522 1.67 -2.01 -5.35
N MET A 523 1.58 -1.24 -4.27
CA MET A 523 2.37 -0.03 -4.05
C MET A 523 3.87 -0.26 -4.24
N ASN A 524 4.42 -1.35 -3.68
CA ASN A 524 5.83 -1.66 -3.78
C ASN A 524 6.27 -1.90 -5.24
N ASP A 525 5.45 -2.59 -6.03
CA ASP A 525 5.76 -2.91 -7.41
C ASP A 525 5.63 -1.67 -8.30
N VAL A 526 4.62 -0.84 -8.07
CA VAL A 526 4.43 0.46 -8.72
C VAL A 526 5.63 1.38 -8.49
N GLU A 527 6.11 1.48 -7.24
CA GLU A 527 7.31 2.26 -6.90
C GLU A 527 8.58 1.71 -7.55
N LYS A 528 8.74 0.38 -7.63
CA LYS A 528 9.88 -0.26 -8.29
C LYS A 528 9.92 -0.01 -9.80
N ILE A 529 8.78 0.05 -10.45
CA ILE A 529 8.69 0.44 -11.87
C ILE A 529 9.12 1.90 -12.04
N GLY A 530 8.87 2.74 -11.03
CA GLY A 530 9.26 4.15 -11.01
C GLY A 530 8.13 5.13 -11.27
N LEU A 531 6.88 4.67 -11.17
CA LEU A 531 5.70 5.53 -11.25
C LEU A 531 5.59 6.41 -9.99
N LEU A 532 5.13 7.63 -10.20
CA LEU A 532 4.83 8.54 -9.12
C LEU A 532 3.56 8.12 -8.39
N LYS A 533 3.71 7.84 -7.10
CA LYS A 533 2.58 7.65 -6.18
C LYS A 533 2.19 8.99 -5.56
N MET A 534 0.91 9.28 -5.52
CA MET A 534 0.31 10.37 -4.76
C MET A 534 -0.72 9.81 -3.78
N ASP A 535 -0.69 10.29 -2.55
CA ASP A 535 -1.60 9.80 -1.50
C ASP A 535 -2.71 10.80 -1.21
N PHE A 536 -3.95 10.45 -1.60
CA PHE A 536 -5.17 11.20 -1.28
C PHE A 536 -5.90 10.50 -0.14
N LEU A 537 -5.60 10.90 1.08
CA LEU A 537 -6.13 10.25 2.27
C LEU A 537 -7.44 10.89 2.72
N GLY A 538 -8.52 10.12 2.66
CA GLY A 538 -9.82 10.52 3.20
C GLY A 538 -9.82 10.48 4.73
N LEU A 539 -9.95 11.64 5.39
CA LEU A 539 -10.03 11.74 6.84
C LEU A 539 -11.43 12.16 7.30
N ARG A 540 -12.09 11.29 8.06
CA ARG A 540 -13.40 11.56 8.69
C ARG A 540 -13.37 12.85 9.53
N ASN A 541 -12.25 13.16 10.17
CA ASN A 541 -12.14 14.36 11.00
C ASN A 541 -12.24 15.64 10.17
N LEU A 542 -11.75 15.64 8.94
CA LEU A 542 -11.92 16.77 8.02
C LEU A 542 -13.36 16.89 7.54
N SER A 543 -14.08 15.78 7.34
CA SER A 543 -15.53 15.82 7.06
C SER A 543 -16.31 16.42 8.24
N ILE A 544 -15.94 16.09 9.49
CA ILE A 544 -16.56 16.72 10.67
C ILE A 544 -16.30 18.24 10.69
N ILE A 545 -15.09 18.67 10.33
CA ILE A 545 -14.77 20.10 10.23
C ILE A 545 -15.61 20.73 9.12
N ASP A 546 -15.67 20.16 7.94
CA ASP A 546 -16.39 20.66 6.76
C ASP A 546 -17.90 20.80 7.04
N ASP A 547 -18.51 19.74 7.58
CA ASP A 547 -19.90 19.76 8.02
C ASP A 547 -20.16 20.84 9.09
N THR A 548 -19.25 21.00 10.05
CA THR A 548 -19.35 22.02 11.10
C THR A 548 -19.28 23.42 10.50
N LEU A 549 -18.35 23.70 9.59
CA LEU A 549 -18.21 25.00 8.92
C LEU A 549 -19.44 25.31 8.08
N THR A 550 -19.98 24.33 7.38
CA THR A 550 -21.24 24.45 6.62
C THR A 550 -22.41 24.79 7.53
N ALA A 551 -22.54 24.11 8.68
CA ALA A 551 -23.56 24.40 9.67
C ALA A 551 -23.40 25.79 10.28
N VAL A 552 -22.18 26.22 10.58
CA VAL A 552 -21.89 27.58 11.10
C VAL A 552 -22.32 28.65 10.09
N LYS A 553 -21.97 28.46 8.82
CA LYS A 553 -22.39 29.39 7.75
C LYS A 553 -23.93 29.50 7.65
N ARG A 554 -24.63 28.37 7.71
CA ARG A 554 -26.10 28.33 7.60
C ARG A 554 -26.82 28.90 8.83
N VAL A 555 -26.34 28.58 10.02
CA VAL A 555 -27.05 28.87 11.28
C VAL A 555 -26.66 30.23 11.85
N TYR A 556 -25.37 30.58 11.79
CA TYR A 556 -24.81 31.78 12.40
C TYR A 556 -24.50 32.87 11.38
N ASN A 557 -24.64 32.57 10.06
CA ASN A 557 -24.25 33.46 8.94
C ASN A 557 -22.80 33.95 9.06
N GLN A 558 -21.90 33.10 9.52
CA GLN A 558 -20.48 33.39 9.70
C GLN A 558 -19.65 32.46 8.82
N THR A 559 -18.61 32.98 8.18
CA THR A 559 -17.63 32.22 7.44
C THR A 559 -16.34 32.17 8.24
N ILE A 560 -15.93 30.96 8.64
CA ILE A 560 -14.69 30.73 9.36
C ILE A 560 -13.65 30.19 8.38
N ARG A 561 -12.46 30.80 8.38
CA ARG A 561 -11.30 30.30 7.66
C ARG A 561 -10.36 29.62 8.65
N LEU A 562 -10.09 28.34 8.44
CA LEU A 562 -9.31 27.51 9.37
C LEU A 562 -7.90 28.06 9.62
N ASN A 563 -7.25 28.59 8.58
CA ASN A 563 -5.92 29.22 8.68
C ASN A 563 -5.90 30.56 9.44
N GLN A 564 -7.07 31.13 9.76
CA GLN A 564 -7.21 32.39 10.55
C GLN A 564 -7.56 32.11 12.02
N ILE A 565 -7.75 30.84 12.42
CA ILE A 565 -8.02 30.48 13.82
C ILE A 565 -6.76 30.79 14.65
N PRO A 566 -6.88 31.63 15.70
CA PRO A 566 -5.75 31.98 16.53
C PRO A 566 -5.34 30.78 17.40
N LEU A 567 -4.12 30.28 17.22
CA LEU A 567 -3.60 29.12 17.97
C LEU A 567 -3.30 29.39 19.44
N ASN A 568 -3.46 30.61 19.89
CA ASN A 568 -3.38 31.05 21.28
C ASN A 568 -4.76 31.36 21.89
N ASP A 569 -5.85 30.90 21.28
CA ASP A 569 -7.20 31.09 21.83
C ASP A 569 -7.31 30.44 23.21
N GLU A 570 -7.46 31.27 24.24
CA GLU A 570 -7.43 30.84 25.63
C GLU A 570 -8.59 29.88 26.00
N THR A 571 -9.75 30.08 25.35
CA THR A 571 -10.92 29.21 25.59
C THR A 571 -10.68 27.81 25.05
N THR A 572 -10.06 27.71 23.90
CA THR A 572 -9.63 26.43 23.30
C THR A 572 -8.53 25.75 24.12
N LEU A 573 -7.52 26.51 24.55
CA LEU A 573 -6.46 25.97 25.43
C LEU A 573 -7.02 25.47 26.77
N ALA A 574 -8.04 26.19 27.33
CA ALA A 574 -8.71 25.76 28.55
C ALA A 574 -9.46 24.42 28.37
N LEU A 575 -10.04 24.13 27.20
CA LEU A 575 -10.65 22.84 26.87
C LEU A 575 -9.59 21.72 26.90
N PHE A 576 -8.41 21.94 26.34
CA PHE A 576 -7.29 20.99 26.41
C PHE A 576 -6.83 20.77 27.86
N ARG A 577 -6.67 21.85 28.66
CA ARG A 577 -6.29 21.75 30.10
C ARG A 577 -7.29 20.95 30.93
N LYS A 578 -8.58 21.05 30.62
CA LYS A 578 -9.64 20.28 31.27
C LYS A 578 -9.71 18.83 30.77
N GLY A 579 -9.05 18.50 29.65
CA GLY A 579 -9.15 17.21 28.99
C GLY A 579 -10.56 16.93 28.45
N GLU A 580 -11.32 17.96 28.07
CA GLU A 580 -12.66 17.86 27.49
C GLU A 580 -12.59 17.64 25.96
N THR A 581 -11.61 16.84 25.52
CA THR A 581 -11.23 16.63 24.10
C THR A 581 -11.85 15.38 23.44
N SER A 582 -12.96 14.89 23.95
CA SER A 582 -13.73 13.83 23.29
C SER A 582 -14.22 14.32 21.90
N GLY A 583 -14.10 13.49 20.89
CA GLY A 583 -14.39 13.87 19.50
C GLY A 583 -13.37 14.81 18.86
N VAL A 584 -12.26 15.13 19.55
CA VAL A 584 -11.17 15.93 18.99
C VAL A 584 -10.05 15.04 18.46
N PHE A 585 -9.72 15.18 17.20
CA PHE A 585 -8.70 14.39 16.52
C PHE A 585 -7.38 14.32 17.28
N GLN A 586 -6.81 13.12 17.41
CA GLN A 586 -5.60 12.76 18.15
C GLN A 586 -5.69 12.88 19.69
N PHE A 587 -6.72 13.54 20.26
CA PHE A 587 -6.78 13.86 21.70
C PHE A 587 -7.98 13.23 22.42
N GLU A 588 -8.69 12.26 21.80
CA GLU A 588 -9.95 11.71 22.29
C GLU A 588 -9.77 10.64 23.38
N SER A 589 -8.70 9.83 23.34
CA SER A 589 -8.54 8.69 24.25
C SER A 589 -8.45 9.09 25.72
N ALA A 590 -8.97 8.26 26.62
CA ALA A 590 -8.97 8.55 28.06
C ALA A 590 -7.57 8.81 28.63
N GLY A 591 -6.56 8.07 28.14
CA GLY A 591 -5.16 8.25 28.57
C GLY A 591 -4.58 9.59 28.16
N ILE A 592 -4.74 10.00 26.89
CA ILE A 592 -4.22 11.31 26.44
C ILE A 592 -4.95 12.47 27.12
N ARG A 593 -6.24 12.34 27.37
CA ARG A 593 -7.04 13.33 28.13
C ARG A 593 -6.51 13.50 29.56
N ASN A 594 -6.05 12.43 30.19
CA ASN A 594 -5.41 12.48 31.52
C ASN A 594 -4.04 13.17 31.46
N VAL A 595 -3.24 12.90 30.44
CA VAL A 595 -1.94 13.58 30.22
C VAL A 595 -2.14 15.07 30.00
N LEU A 596 -3.12 15.48 29.20
CA LEU A 596 -3.46 16.90 28.96
C LEU A 596 -3.82 17.62 30.27
N ARG A 597 -4.63 17.01 31.14
CA ARG A 597 -4.96 17.56 32.46
C ARG A 597 -3.73 17.73 33.35
N LYS A 598 -2.84 16.73 33.35
CA LYS A 598 -1.61 16.78 34.15
C LYS A 598 -0.63 17.82 33.64
N LEU A 599 -0.46 17.91 32.31
CA LEU A 599 0.46 18.85 31.67
C LEU A 599 -0.01 20.30 31.80
N GLY A 600 -1.29 20.54 31.54
CA GLY A 600 -1.87 21.86 31.50
C GLY A 600 -1.31 22.69 30.32
N PRO A 601 -1.59 22.34 29.06
CA PRO A 601 -0.99 22.99 27.89
C PRO A 601 -1.35 24.48 27.83
N THR A 602 -0.35 25.29 27.47
CA THR A 602 -0.44 26.74 27.35
C THR A 602 -0.17 27.24 25.93
N SER A 603 0.25 26.35 25.05
CA SER A 603 0.59 26.67 23.66
C SER A 603 0.33 25.47 22.73
N ILE A 604 0.39 25.72 21.44
CA ILE A 604 0.32 24.68 20.42
C ILE A 604 1.54 23.73 20.49
N GLU A 605 2.69 24.23 20.93
CA GLU A 605 3.92 23.46 21.13
C GLU A 605 3.71 22.37 22.19
N ASP A 606 3.05 22.71 23.28
CA ASP A 606 2.72 21.74 24.34
C ASP A 606 1.78 20.64 23.82
N ILE A 607 0.79 21.04 23.01
CA ILE A 607 -0.17 20.12 22.39
C ILE A 607 0.55 19.17 21.43
N ALA A 608 1.46 19.71 20.60
CA ALA A 608 2.28 18.94 19.68
C ALA A 608 3.23 17.96 20.42
N ALA A 609 3.80 18.40 21.55
CA ALA A 609 4.64 17.55 22.39
C ALA A 609 3.85 16.39 23.00
N VAL A 610 2.63 16.60 23.48
CA VAL A 610 1.74 15.52 23.96
C VAL A 610 1.46 14.52 22.83
N ASN A 611 1.14 15.00 21.63
CA ASN A 611 0.90 14.14 20.48
C ASN A 611 2.13 13.28 20.14
N ALA A 612 3.33 13.84 20.25
CA ALA A 612 4.58 13.13 20.01
C ALA A 612 4.94 12.11 21.11
N LEU A 613 4.67 12.45 22.38
CA LEU A 613 5.07 11.64 23.53
C LEU A 613 4.07 10.53 23.88
N TYR A 614 2.75 10.72 23.63
CA TYR A 614 1.72 9.77 24.02
C TYR A 614 1.64 8.58 23.04
N ARG A 615 2.61 7.69 23.13
CA ARG A 615 2.70 6.43 22.37
C ARG A 615 3.68 5.46 23.05
N PRO A 616 3.58 4.14 22.77
CA PRO A 616 4.48 3.14 23.34
C PRO A 616 5.97 3.54 23.14
N GLY A 617 6.75 3.48 24.20
CA GLY A 617 8.16 3.90 24.23
C GLY A 617 8.34 5.30 24.82
N PRO A 618 8.06 6.40 24.11
CA PRO A 618 8.27 7.77 24.60
C PRO A 618 7.43 8.13 25.82
N MET A 619 6.31 7.44 26.03
CA MET A 619 5.36 7.66 27.14
C MET A 619 6.03 7.64 28.54
N GLN A 620 7.11 6.89 28.70
CA GLN A 620 7.89 6.85 29.96
C GLN A 620 8.51 8.21 30.33
N ASN A 621 8.68 9.13 29.37
CA ASN A 621 9.27 10.45 29.60
C ASN A 621 8.23 11.53 29.94
N ILE A 622 6.93 11.21 29.87
CA ILE A 622 5.84 12.20 30.07
C ILE A 622 5.90 12.81 31.47
N ASP A 623 6.12 12.01 32.51
CA ASP A 623 6.14 12.51 33.88
C ASP A 623 7.34 13.46 34.14
N VAL A 624 8.50 13.16 33.57
CA VAL A 624 9.68 14.04 33.64
C VAL A 624 9.40 15.34 32.86
N PHE A 625 8.83 15.24 31.68
CA PHE A 625 8.44 16.39 30.85
C PHE A 625 7.49 17.32 31.62
N ILE A 626 6.47 16.76 32.28
CA ILE A 626 5.50 17.52 33.08
C ILE A 626 6.17 18.17 34.29
N ARG A 627 7.02 17.46 35.05
CA ARG A 627 7.70 18.02 36.23
C ARG A 627 8.61 19.19 35.85
N ARG A 628 9.39 19.05 34.77
CA ARG A 628 10.29 20.11 34.28
C ARG A 628 9.52 21.31 33.75
N LYS A 629 8.43 21.11 32.98
CA LYS A 629 7.54 22.19 32.53
C LYS A 629 6.97 22.98 33.70
N LYS A 630 6.61 22.32 34.80
CA LYS A 630 6.04 22.96 36.00
C LYS A 630 7.10 23.52 36.98
N GLY A 631 8.38 23.43 36.64
CA GLY A 631 9.48 23.87 37.50
C GLY A 631 9.68 23.02 38.74
N LEU A 632 9.10 21.81 38.78
CA LEU A 632 9.23 20.86 39.88
C LEU A 632 10.54 20.04 39.80
N GLU A 633 11.18 20.05 38.67
CA GLU A 633 12.46 19.41 38.42
C GLU A 633 13.31 20.36 37.57
N GLN A 634 14.60 20.45 37.87
CA GLN A 634 15.56 21.26 37.14
C GLN A 634 15.77 20.67 35.73
N ILE A 635 15.77 21.52 34.71
CA ILE A 635 16.06 21.11 33.33
C ILE A 635 17.57 20.79 33.27
N SER A 636 17.89 19.59 32.81
CA SER A 636 19.26 19.16 32.51
C SER A 636 19.46 18.92 31.05
N TYR A 637 20.62 19.32 30.54
CA TYR A 637 21.03 19.11 29.17
C TYR A 637 22.20 18.15 29.11
N PRO A 638 22.29 17.24 28.11
CA PRO A 638 23.44 16.34 27.95
C PRO A 638 24.77 17.11 27.79
N GLU A 639 24.70 18.30 27.20
CA GLU A 639 25.76 19.26 27.03
C GLU A 639 25.12 20.67 27.01
N PRO A 640 25.69 21.67 27.77
CA PRO A 640 25.07 23.01 27.93
C PRO A 640 24.83 23.76 26.60
N SER A 641 25.69 23.58 25.59
CA SER A 641 25.54 24.24 24.29
C SER A 641 24.31 23.77 23.49
N LEU A 642 23.68 22.66 23.90
CA LEU A 642 22.46 22.09 23.32
C LEU A 642 21.16 22.70 23.87
N ALA A 643 21.26 23.58 24.88
CA ALA A 643 20.11 24.25 25.48
C ALA A 643 19.17 24.90 24.46
N PRO A 644 19.64 25.66 23.45
CA PRO A 644 18.75 26.31 22.47
C PRO A 644 17.95 25.30 21.64
N ILE A 645 18.44 24.06 21.45
CA ILE A 645 17.76 23.02 20.70
C ILE A 645 16.73 22.29 21.57
N LEU A 646 17.02 22.13 22.85
CA LEU A 646 16.26 21.26 23.75
C LEU A 646 15.41 22.01 24.79
N GLU A 647 15.52 23.32 24.91
CA GLU A 647 14.79 24.11 25.92
C GLU A 647 13.26 24.03 25.73
N ASN A 648 12.77 24.05 24.48
CA ASN A 648 11.34 23.96 24.15
C ASN A 648 10.73 22.56 24.48
N THR A 649 11.58 21.59 24.75
CA THR A 649 11.19 20.24 25.18
C THR A 649 11.77 19.88 26.56
N TYR A 650 12.14 20.87 27.33
CA TYR A 650 12.61 20.75 28.71
C TYR A 650 13.79 19.77 28.86
N GLY A 651 14.75 19.82 27.92
CA GLY A 651 15.96 19.00 27.92
C GLY A 651 15.74 17.55 27.44
N ILE A 652 14.58 17.20 26.91
CA ILE A 652 14.27 15.85 26.42
C ILE A 652 14.24 15.88 24.87
N ILE A 653 14.90 14.93 24.22
CA ILE A 653 14.73 14.72 22.77
C ILE A 653 13.35 14.09 22.56
N VAL A 654 12.46 14.85 21.94
CA VAL A 654 11.10 14.44 21.54
C VAL A 654 11.03 14.22 20.04
N TYR A 655 11.72 15.06 19.26
CA TYR A 655 11.60 15.14 17.82
C TYR A 655 12.84 14.62 17.08
N GLN A 656 12.63 14.03 15.91
CA GLN A 656 13.71 13.60 15.02
C GLN A 656 14.56 14.76 14.54
N GLU A 657 13.96 15.91 14.33
CA GLU A 657 14.61 17.16 13.94
C GLU A 657 15.62 17.62 15.01
N GLN A 658 15.33 17.43 16.29
CA GLN A 658 16.28 17.74 17.38
C GLN A 658 17.53 16.86 17.30
N ILE A 659 17.40 15.59 16.92
CA ILE A 659 18.56 14.71 16.69
C ILE A 659 19.43 15.27 15.58
N MET A 660 18.82 15.72 14.48
CA MET A 660 19.56 16.31 13.35
C MET A 660 20.25 17.61 13.74
N GLN A 661 19.58 18.47 14.50
CA GLN A 661 20.14 19.73 15.00
C GLN A 661 21.31 19.51 15.98
N VAL A 662 21.20 18.51 16.87
CA VAL A 662 22.27 18.13 17.79
C VAL A 662 23.50 17.63 17.01
N ALA A 663 23.30 16.77 16.00
CA ALA A 663 24.39 16.28 15.16
C ALA A 663 25.06 17.41 14.36
N ALA A 664 24.28 18.33 13.82
CA ALA A 664 24.82 19.50 13.12
C ALA A 664 25.60 20.41 14.06
N LYS A 665 25.10 20.69 15.27
CA LYS A 665 25.73 21.57 16.26
C LYS A 665 27.03 21.00 16.82
N MET A 666 27.00 19.72 17.23
CA MET A 666 28.14 19.11 17.89
C MET A 666 29.19 18.53 16.95
N ALA A 667 28.75 17.83 15.90
CA ALA A 667 29.64 17.12 15.01
C ALA A 667 29.94 17.87 13.70
N GLY A 668 29.34 19.06 13.49
CA GLY A 668 29.51 19.84 12.26
C GLY A 668 28.88 19.20 11.03
N PHE A 669 27.92 18.29 11.20
CA PHE A 669 27.22 17.64 10.10
C PHE A 669 26.36 18.65 9.34
N SER A 670 26.26 18.47 8.03
CA SER A 670 25.15 19.07 7.29
C SER A 670 23.83 18.48 7.79
N LEU A 671 22.71 19.18 7.61
CA LEU A 671 21.39 18.60 7.97
C LEU A 671 21.06 17.35 7.14
N GLY A 672 21.60 17.25 5.90
CA GLY A 672 21.51 16.05 5.08
C GLY A 672 22.23 14.84 5.68
N GLN A 673 23.48 15.02 6.11
CA GLN A 673 24.27 14.01 6.82
C GLN A 673 23.59 13.60 8.15
N ALA A 674 23.04 14.58 8.87
CA ALA A 674 22.32 14.33 10.11
C ALA A 674 21.04 13.47 9.90
N ASP A 675 20.32 13.63 8.78
CA ASP A 675 19.18 12.74 8.44
C ASP A 675 19.65 11.31 8.14
N ILE A 676 20.80 11.15 7.49
CA ILE A 676 21.41 9.83 7.23
C ILE A 676 21.75 9.15 8.55
N LEU A 677 22.45 9.85 9.46
CA LEU A 677 22.76 9.37 10.81
C LEU A 677 21.49 8.91 11.55
N ARG A 678 20.46 9.75 11.60
CA ARG A 678 19.20 9.44 12.27
C ARG A 678 18.56 8.15 11.73
N ARG A 679 18.59 7.95 10.41
CA ARG A 679 18.04 6.74 9.77
C ARG A 679 18.87 5.50 10.04
N ALA A 680 20.19 5.63 10.05
CA ALA A 680 21.11 4.55 10.38
C ALA A 680 20.82 4.00 11.79
N ILE A 681 20.67 4.88 12.77
CA ILE A 681 20.33 4.51 14.16
C ILE A 681 18.96 3.82 14.21
N SER A 682 17.95 4.31 13.46
CA SER A 682 16.62 3.71 13.43
C SER A 682 16.59 2.31 12.81
N LYS A 683 17.50 1.98 11.88
CA LYS A 683 17.59 0.67 11.21
C LYS A 683 18.33 -0.40 12.04
N LYS A 684 19.03 -0.04 13.11
CA LYS A 684 19.71 -0.94 14.07
C LYS A 684 20.70 -1.94 13.47
N LYS A 685 21.31 -1.63 12.34
CA LYS A 685 22.41 -2.44 11.80
C LYS A 685 23.71 -2.10 12.55
N LYS A 686 24.26 -3.07 13.30
CA LYS A 686 25.39 -2.85 14.21
C LYS A 686 26.59 -2.22 13.54
N ASP A 687 26.99 -2.73 12.37
CA ASP A 687 28.17 -2.25 11.65
C ASP A 687 28.03 -0.77 11.25
N VAL A 688 26.82 -0.38 10.78
CA VAL A 688 26.49 0.99 10.40
C VAL A 688 26.44 1.91 11.62
N LEU A 689 25.95 1.41 12.77
CA LEU A 689 25.90 2.19 14.02
C LEU A 689 27.29 2.53 14.53
N ASP A 690 28.22 1.57 14.49
CA ASP A 690 29.61 1.77 14.95
C ASP A 690 30.36 2.75 14.03
N GLU A 691 30.13 2.71 12.72
CA GLU A 691 30.68 3.64 11.76
C GLU A 691 30.16 5.06 11.99
N GLU A 692 28.83 5.22 12.15
CA GLU A 692 28.23 6.53 12.39
C GLU A 692 28.60 7.12 13.75
N ARG A 693 28.80 6.28 14.78
CA ARG A 693 29.34 6.72 16.08
C ARG A 693 30.73 7.33 15.91
N ASN A 694 31.62 6.65 15.21
CA ASN A 694 32.96 7.15 14.95
C ASN A 694 32.95 8.45 14.17
N HIS A 695 32.08 8.54 13.16
CA HIS A 695 31.91 9.76 12.36
C HIS A 695 31.45 10.94 13.24
N PHE A 696 30.42 10.72 14.08
CA PHE A 696 29.90 11.75 15.00
C PHE A 696 30.96 12.19 16.02
N VAL A 697 31.64 11.23 16.67
CA VAL A 697 32.64 11.53 17.70
C VAL A 697 33.83 12.29 17.11
N ASN A 698 34.33 11.87 15.94
CA ASN A 698 35.41 12.56 15.25
C ASN A 698 35.02 14.00 14.84
N GLY A 699 33.80 14.18 14.35
CA GLY A 699 33.26 15.50 14.03
C GLY A 699 33.16 16.38 15.29
N ALA A 700 32.69 15.84 16.40
CA ALA A 700 32.60 16.58 17.68
C ALA A 700 33.97 16.98 18.22
N LEU A 701 34.98 16.12 18.13
CA LEU A 701 36.38 16.46 18.47
C LEU A 701 36.90 17.63 17.65
N GLN A 702 36.60 17.66 16.33
CA GLN A 702 36.98 18.77 15.45
C GLN A 702 36.26 20.08 15.81
N GLN A 703 35.07 20.03 16.40
CA GLN A 703 34.32 21.18 16.91
C GLN A 703 34.78 21.58 18.31
N GLY A 704 35.77 20.90 18.92
CA GLY A 704 36.36 21.23 20.23
C GLY A 704 35.67 20.57 21.43
N TYR A 705 34.77 19.64 21.23
CA TYR A 705 34.14 18.91 22.34
C TYR A 705 35.03 17.77 22.83
N PRO A 706 35.08 17.48 24.15
CA PRO A 706 35.79 16.31 24.67
C PRO A 706 35.23 15.00 24.17
N GLN A 707 36.08 13.98 23.97
CA GLN A 707 35.65 12.66 23.51
C GLN A 707 34.58 12.01 24.39
N GLU A 708 34.73 12.17 25.71
CA GLU A 708 33.73 11.64 26.67
C GLU A 708 32.37 12.29 26.49
N THR A 709 32.32 13.62 26.34
CA THR A 709 31.08 14.37 26.08
C THR A 709 30.47 13.95 24.77
N ALA A 710 31.26 13.79 23.71
CA ALA A 710 30.78 13.34 22.41
C ALA A 710 30.15 11.94 22.50
N ASN A 711 30.78 11.00 23.20
CA ASN A 711 30.19 9.66 23.40
C ASN A 711 28.90 9.70 24.23
N GLN A 712 28.87 10.49 25.32
CA GLN A 712 27.66 10.64 26.16
C GLN A 712 26.48 11.21 25.35
N VAL A 713 26.73 12.20 24.51
CA VAL A 713 25.67 12.76 23.64
C VAL A 713 25.25 11.78 22.57
N TYR A 714 26.18 11.00 21.97
CA TYR A 714 25.80 9.96 21.01
C TYR A 714 24.94 8.87 21.66
N ASP A 715 25.30 8.40 22.88
CA ASP A 715 24.47 7.45 23.64
C ASP A 715 23.08 8.02 23.92
N TYR A 716 22.99 9.31 24.20
CA TYR A 716 21.74 10.02 24.39
C TYR A 716 20.92 10.05 23.10
N ILE A 717 21.54 10.35 21.95
CA ILE A 717 20.91 10.29 20.64
C ILE A 717 20.43 8.86 20.33
N GLU A 718 21.28 7.86 20.48
CA GLU A 718 20.97 6.45 20.21
C GLU A 718 19.77 5.96 21.03
N ARG A 719 19.72 6.33 22.32
CA ARG A 719 18.61 6.00 23.21
C ARG A 719 17.28 6.57 22.73
N PHE A 720 17.25 7.80 22.20
CA PHE A 720 16.04 8.51 21.81
C PHE A 720 15.72 8.42 20.32
N ALA A 721 16.67 8.06 19.46
CA ALA A 721 16.47 8.01 18.01
C ALA A 721 15.37 7.01 17.58
N ASN A 722 15.19 5.93 18.32
CA ASN A 722 14.12 4.95 18.08
C ASN A 722 12.72 5.49 18.45
N TYR A 723 12.67 6.54 19.25
CA TYR A 723 11.44 7.10 19.81
C TYR A 723 11.16 8.53 19.33
N GLY A 724 12.09 9.15 18.60
CA GLY A 724 11.92 10.49 18.03
C GLY A 724 10.70 10.54 17.10
N PHE A 725 9.87 11.56 17.23
CA PHE A 725 8.70 11.79 16.38
C PHE A 725 9.02 12.84 15.31
N ASN A 726 8.38 12.75 14.15
CA ASN A 726 8.47 13.79 13.14
C ASN A 726 7.78 15.05 13.66
N ARG A 727 8.53 16.13 13.88
CA ARG A 727 8.02 17.39 14.41
C ARG A 727 7.00 18.03 13.47
N SER A 728 7.28 18.02 12.17
CA SER A 728 6.37 18.52 11.15
C SER A 728 5.00 17.84 11.21
N HIS A 729 4.96 16.52 11.33
CA HIS A 729 3.74 15.75 11.49
C HIS A 729 3.01 16.06 12.81
N ALA A 730 3.76 16.20 13.92
CA ALA A 730 3.17 16.52 15.23
C ALA A 730 2.44 17.87 15.19
N PHE A 731 3.05 18.88 14.59
CA PHE A 731 2.43 20.21 14.44
C PHE A 731 1.23 20.20 13.52
N ALA A 732 1.36 19.65 12.31
CA ALA A 732 0.27 19.58 11.34
C ALA A 732 -0.99 18.91 11.91
N TYR A 733 -0.83 17.78 12.60
CA TYR A 733 -1.95 17.06 13.22
C TYR A 733 -2.50 17.76 14.46
N SER A 734 -1.63 18.44 15.21
CA SER A 734 -2.09 19.27 16.33
C SER A 734 -2.86 20.50 15.89
N PHE A 735 -2.58 21.04 14.70
CA PHE A 735 -3.39 22.11 14.08
C PHE A 735 -4.80 21.63 13.81
N ILE A 736 -4.97 20.46 13.19
CA ILE A 736 -6.31 19.88 12.94
C ILE A 736 -7.03 19.65 14.28
N GLY A 737 -6.36 19.10 15.29
CA GLY A 737 -6.92 18.90 16.61
C GLY A 737 -7.32 20.20 17.28
N PHE A 738 -6.50 21.25 17.16
CA PHE A 738 -6.80 22.58 17.71
C PHE A 738 -7.97 23.23 16.99
N GLN A 739 -8.05 23.15 15.66
CA GLN A 739 -9.18 23.64 14.86
C GLN A 739 -10.48 22.95 15.26
N MET A 740 -10.49 21.64 15.44
CA MET A 740 -11.64 20.90 15.94
C MET A 740 -12.05 21.33 17.36
N ALA A 741 -11.09 21.51 18.26
CA ALA A 741 -11.32 22.00 19.60
C ALA A 741 -11.89 23.41 19.62
N TYR A 742 -11.39 24.31 18.75
CA TYR A 742 -11.91 25.65 18.56
C TYR A 742 -13.37 25.63 18.13
N LEU A 743 -13.71 24.85 17.11
CA LEU A 743 -15.09 24.69 16.63
C LEU A 743 -16.00 24.10 17.73
N LYS A 744 -15.50 23.13 18.49
CA LYS A 744 -16.21 22.53 19.61
C LYS A 744 -16.55 23.55 20.70
N VAL A 745 -15.65 24.47 21.01
CA VAL A 745 -15.84 25.48 22.07
C VAL A 745 -16.72 26.61 21.61
N HIS A 746 -16.46 27.15 20.43
CA HIS A 746 -17.14 28.36 19.94
C HIS A 746 -18.46 28.09 19.23
N TYR A 747 -18.62 26.87 18.65
CA TYR A 747 -19.82 26.46 17.89
C TYR A 747 -20.29 25.05 18.29
N PRO A 748 -20.53 24.79 19.57
CA PRO A 748 -20.77 23.42 20.08
C PRO A 748 -21.97 22.73 19.41
N SER A 749 -23.06 23.43 19.14
CA SER A 749 -24.23 22.83 18.49
C SER A 749 -23.90 22.33 17.08
N ALA A 750 -23.20 23.13 16.26
CA ALA A 750 -22.78 22.73 14.92
C ALA A 750 -21.79 21.58 14.97
N PHE A 751 -20.79 21.65 15.86
CA PHE A 751 -19.78 20.60 16.02
C PHE A 751 -20.38 19.24 16.43
N TYR A 752 -21.27 19.22 17.45
CA TYR A 752 -21.86 17.96 17.92
C TYR A 752 -22.83 17.34 16.92
N VAL A 753 -23.52 18.15 16.10
CA VAL A 753 -24.35 17.62 15.01
C VAL A 753 -23.48 16.93 13.95
N ALA A 754 -22.40 17.57 13.50
CA ALA A 754 -21.45 16.97 12.57
C ALA A 754 -20.80 15.70 13.17
N LEU A 755 -20.39 15.74 14.44
CA LEU A 755 -19.79 14.63 15.13
C LEU A 755 -20.74 13.43 15.24
N LEU A 756 -21.99 13.64 15.66
CA LEU A 756 -23.00 12.58 15.75
C LEU A 756 -23.35 12.00 14.38
N HIS A 757 -23.45 12.84 13.36
CA HIS A 757 -23.67 12.38 11.98
C HIS A 757 -22.52 11.46 11.52
N SER A 758 -21.28 11.79 11.82
CA SER A 758 -20.11 11.00 11.44
C SER A 758 -20.08 9.58 12.07
N VAL A 759 -20.78 9.38 13.17
CA VAL A 759 -20.83 8.09 13.92
C VAL A 759 -22.21 7.42 13.87
N ARG A 760 -23.11 7.84 12.98
CA ARG A 760 -24.52 7.36 12.88
C ARG A 760 -24.68 5.82 12.86
N HIS A 761 -23.67 5.09 12.44
CA HIS A 761 -23.66 3.62 12.41
C HIS A 761 -22.99 2.98 13.64
N ASN A 762 -22.59 3.80 14.64
CA ASN A 762 -21.94 3.30 15.87
C ASN A 762 -22.75 3.69 17.13
N PRO A 763 -23.67 2.83 17.61
CA PRO A 763 -24.52 3.11 18.77
C PRO A 763 -23.75 3.44 20.04
N THR A 764 -22.58 2.82 20.24
CA THR A 764 -21.74 3.05 21.41
C THR A 764 -21.19 4.48 21.43
N LYS A 765 -20.68 4.95 20.29
CA LYS A 765 -20.16 6.32 20.15
C LYS A 765 -21.28 7.36 20.23
N ILE A 766 -22.45 7.09 19.63
CA ILE A 766 -23.63 7.95 19.75
C ILE A 766 -23.98 8.17 21.23
N LYS A 767 -24.08 7.08 22.01
CA LYS A 767 -24.39 7.17 23.44
C LYS A 767 -23.34 7.95 24.22
N GLU A 768 -22.06 7.77 23.91
CA GLU A 768 -20.94 8.51 24.54
C GLU A 768 -21.06 10.02 24.28
N TYR A 769 -21.26 10.42 23.02
CA TYR A 769 -21.34 11.84 22.65
C TYR A 769 -22.63 12.51 23.11
N ILE A 770 -23.77 11.81 23.11
CA ILE A 770 -25.05 12.35 23.72
C ILE A 770 -24.83 12.61 25.20
N GLY A 771 -24.20 11.71 25.94
CA GLY A 771 -23.90 11.92 27.36
C GLY A 771 -22.99 13.13 27.63
N GLU A 772 -22.12 13.48 26.69
CA GLU A 772 -21.33 14.72 26.76
C GLU A 772 -22.17 15.96 26.46
N VAL A 773 -23.01 15.91 25.43
CA VAL A 773 -23.95 17.00 25.09
C VAL A 773 -24.83 17.33 26.28
N GLU A 774 -25.38 16.34 26.97
CA GLU A 774 -26.21 16.53 28.16
C GLU A 774 -25.46 17.20 29.32
N LYS A 775 -24.22 16.85 29.54
CA LYS A 775 -23.34 17.50 30.54
C LYS A 775 -23.03 18.96 30.15
N THR A 776 -22.89 19.23 28.86
CA THR A 776 -22.58 20.56 28.34
C THR A 776 -23.84 21.41 28.18
N SER A 777 -25.00 20.81 27.85
CA SER A 777 -26.30 21.49 27.61
C SER A 777 -26.96 22.00 28.89
N ARG A 778 -26.55 21.56 30.07
CA ARG A 778 -26.86 22.33 31.29
C ARG A 778 -26.29 23.75 31.25
N ARG A 779 -25.42 24.05 30.28
CA ARG A 779 -24.86 25.39 29.95
C ARG A 779 -25.44 26.01 28.65
N PHE A 780 -26.16 25.27 27.79
CA PHE A 780 -26.68 25.75 26.50
C PHE A 780 -28.19 25.49 26.37
N CYS A 781 -28.90 26.49 25.96
CA CYS A 781 -30.37 26.46 25.84
C CYS A 781 -30.79 25.51 24.68
N SER A 782 -31.77 24.62 24.93
CA SER A 782 -32.32 23.61 24.00
C SER A 782 -32.74 24.14 22.61
N ARG A 783 -33.05 25.44 22.49
CA ARG A 783 -33.43 26.13 21.24
C ARG A 783 -32.35 26.16 20.17
N GLN A 784 -31.06 26.06 20.52
CA GLN A 784 -29.95 26.11 19.55
C GLN A 784 -29.72 24.77 18.86
N LEU A 785 -29.87 23.65 19.58
CA LEU A 785 -29.74 22.29 19.03
C LEU A 785 -30.80 21.99 17.96
N THR A 786 -32.07 22.39 18.20
CA THR A 786 -33.18 22.16 17.28
C THR A 786 -32.97 22.92 15.94
N LYS A 787 -32.40 24.13 15.98
CA LYS A 787 -32.12 24.92 14.78
C LYS A 787 -31.02 24.31 13.88
N VAL A 788 -30.05 23.62 14.49
CA VAL A 788 -28.96 22.98 13.73
C VAL A 788 -29.41 21.64 13.16
N THR A 789 -30.21 20.86 13.88
CA THR A 789 -30.73 19.59 13.38
C THR A 789 -31.63 19.76 12.14
N THR A 790 -32.49 20.81 12.12
CA THR A 790 -33.32 21.16 10.95
C THR A 790 -32.51 21.70 9.75
N ALA A 791 -31.22 22.02 9.91
CA ALA A 791 -30.38 22.48 8.82
C ALA A 791 -29.66 21.34 8.07
N PHE A 792 -29.69 20.12 8.64
CA PHE A 792 -29.12 18.91 8.04
C PHE A 792 -30.17 17.94 7.46
N THR A 793 -31.45 18.15 7.73
CA THR A 793 -32.58 17.50 7.05
C THR A 793 -33.04 18.36 5.89
#